data_b171ed6579b15cd0387d71037225ff81
#
_entry.id   b171ed6579b15cd0387d71037225ff81
#
_cell.length_a   1.000
_cell.length_b   1.000
_cell.length_c   1.000
_cell.angle_alpha   90.00
_cell.angle_beta   90.00
_cell.angle_gamma   90.00
#
_symmetry.space_group_name_H-M   'P 1'
#
loop_
_entity.id
_entity.type
_entity.pdbx_description
1 polymer ?
#
loop_
_entity_poly.entity_id
_entity_poly.type
_entity_poly.pdbx_seq_one_letter_code
_entity_poly.pdbx_strand_id
1 'polypeptide(L)'
;MYQWRKFDFFEDKYGGKTSVPDELTGALNCCSSGRGKIVAGCDDGTVALLDRGFKYNYGFQAHTSSVLFLQHLKQRNFLVTIGEDEEISSRLPVVCLKVFDLDKPLNAEGPSTSSLDCIQILRIFTKQFREAKVTSFLVLEEAPPILLIAIGLDNGCIYCIQGDIAREHIKRFTLQVDSTSNINSQLPITGLGFRVDGQSLQLYAVTPSSVSLFNLATQPRSRQNLDHIGCGINSVAMSDRMELIIGRPEAVYFYEVDGRGPCWAFEGEKKFVGWFRGYLLCVIEDHRSGTNTFNVYDLKNRLIAHSIAVKEVSHMLFEWGNVILIMKDKSVLCIGEKDMESKLDMLFKKNLYTVAINLVQSQQANAAATAEVLRKYADHLYSKQEFDEAMSQYTHTIGHLEPSYVIQKFLDAQRIYNLTKYLEKLHEKGLASKDHTTLLLNCYTKLKDVEKLNAFIKSEDGELKFDVETAIKVCRAANYHEHAMYVAKKAGRHEWYLKILLEDLGSYEEALLYIASLEPSQAGVTVKEYGKTLIEHKPEETIEILMKLCTEEDEAAKREASNGTYVSMVPSPVDFLNIFVHHPHPLMDFLEKYTDKVKDSPAQLEIHNTLLELYLSSDLNFPLLSQVDVEQNSDFGVKGSLVGVVPDVKDLKGGKDCERFQKGLRLLKDAWPTDQENPIYDVDLAIILCEMNAFREGLLYLYEKLKLYKEVIACYMQAHDHEGLIACCKRLGDSGMGGDPSLWADLLKYFGELGEECSKDVKEVLTYIDKDNILPPIIVLQTLSKNPCLTLSVVKDYIARKLDQESKLIDEDRRATEKYQEETLAMRKEIHDLKTNARIFQLILGRTSQEVKRRITRELLRKNNTKNLIVSLNRTLSFHFVPSVNRCNVGDHLCYPVTNGMLTKHIGPWVPSKLEVTELIRAICVS
;
A
#
# COMPACT_ATOMS: atom_id res chain seq x y z
N MET A 1 -45.71 -31.90 25.69
CA MET A 1 -45.97 -30.44 25.70
C MET A 1 -44.65 -29.71 25.86
N TYR A 2 -44.16 -28.97 24.86
CA TYR A 2 -43.00 -28.12 25.03
C TYR A 2 -43.37 -26.98 25.96
N GLN A 3 -42.80 -26.95 27.15
CA GLN A 3 -43.05 -25.89 28.11
C GLN A 3 -42.28 -24.65 27.71
N TRP A 4 -42.99 -23.56 27.41
CA TRP A 4 -42.40 -22.27 27.12
C TRP A 4 -41.62 -21.77 28.34
N ARG A 5 -40.37 -21.40 28.14
CA ARG A 5 -39.51 -20.88 29.24
C ARG A 5 -39.79 -19.39 29.43
N LYS A 6 -40.01 -19.01 30.69
CA LYS A 6 -40.29 -17.62 31.04
C LYS A 6 -39.03 -16.86 31.40
N PHE A 7 -38.90 -15.66 30.82
CA PHE A 7 -37.87 -14.67 31.06
C PHE A 7 -38.49 -13.30 31.29
N ASP A 8 -37.68 -12.33 31.74
CA ASP A 8 -38.08 -10.93 31.91
C ASP A 8 -37.21 -10.04 31.05
N PHE A 9 -37.39 -10.15 29.73
CA PHE A 9 -36.67 -9.34 28.72
C PHE A 9 -37.23 -7.91 28.62
N PHE A 10 -38.30 -7.64 29.28
CA PHE A 10 -38.96 -6.33 29.34
C PHE A 10 -39.03 -5.86 30.78
N GLU A 11 -39.15 -4.55 30.96
CA GLU A 11 -39.26 -3.90 32.25
C GLU A 11 -40.25 -2.74 32.19
N ASP A 12 -40.89 -2.46 33.30
CA ASP A 12 -41.73 -1.27 33.44
C ASP A 12 -40.85 -0.02 33.61
N LYS A 13 -40.92 0.88 32.62
CA LYS A 13 -40.10 2.11 32.56
C LYS A 13 -40.53 3.19 33.58
N TYR A 14 -41.77 3.16 34.06
CA TYR A 14 -42.31 4.18 34.97
C TYR A 14 -42.70 3.64 36.35
N GLY A 15 -42.56 2.36 36.60
CA GLY A 15 -42.83 1.74 37.90
C GLY A 15 -44.29 1.78 38.32
N GLY A 16 -45.22 1.76 37.36
CA GLY A 16 -46.67 1.70 37.62
C GLY A 16 -47.29 2.95 38.27
N LYS A 17 -46.54 4.07 38.28
CA LYS A 17 -47.02 5.33 38.93
C LYS A 17 -47.63 6.34 37.96
N THR A 18 -47.76 6.00 36.70
CA THR A 18 -48.25 6.91 35.66
C THR A 18 -49.73 6.67 35.38
N SER A 19 -50.47 7.73 35.25
CA SER A 19 -51.89 7.71 34.86
C SER A 19 -52.16 8.71 33.74
N VAL A 20 -53.21 8.50 32.99
CA VAL A 20 -53.71 9.48 32.04
C VAL A 20 -54.15 10.72 32.83
N PRO A 21 -53.84 11.95 32.37
CA PRO A 21 -54.18 13.18 33.12
C PRO A 21 -55.67 13.37 33.39
N ASP A 22 -55.97 13.86 34.56
CA ASP A 22 -57.37 14.17 34.95
C ASP A 22 -57.94 15.40 34.21
N GLU A 23 -57.12 16.13 33.49
CA GLU A 23 -57.49 17.26 32.61
C GLU A 23 -58.36 16.82 31.41
N LEU A 24 -58.39 15.51 31.08
CA LEU A 24 -59.29 14.93 30.11
C LEU A 24 -60.70 14.84 30.69
N THR A 25 -61.58 15.75 30.23
CA THR A 25 -62.93 15.90 30.74
C THR A 25 -63.89 14.74 30.40
N GLY A 26 -63.67 14.10 29.26
CA GLY A 26 -64.42 12.96 28.77
C GLY A 26 -63.86 11.59 29.12
N ALA A 27 -64.64 10.55 28.94
CA ALA A 27 -64.17 9.18 29.02
C ALA A 27 -63.34 8.86 27.76
N LEU A 28 -62.23 8.12 27.94
CA LEU A 28 -61.36 7.76 26.87
C LEU A 28 -61.98 6.68 25.96
N ASN A 29 -62.29 7.02 24.72
CA ASN A 29 -62.92 6.11 23.77
C ASN A 29 -61.86 5.45 22.83
N CYS A 30 -60.89 6.22 22.35
CA CYS A 30 -59.90 5.73 21.40
C CYS A 30 -58.57 6.42 21.60
N CYS A 31 -57.47 5.71 21.24
CA CYS A 31 -56.11 6.23 21.30
C CYS A 31 -55.33 5.82 20.08
N SER A 32 -54.39 6.66 19.67
CA SER A 32 -53.42 6.36 18.65
C SER A 32 -52.08 6.93 19.06
N SER A 33 -51.01 6.36 18.51
CA SER A 33 -49.67 6.87 18.70
C SER A 33 -48.99 7.10 17.35
N GLY A 34 -48.15 8.12 17.26
CA GLY A 34 -47.41 8.45 16.08
C GLY A 34 -46.51 9.67 16.29
N ARG A 35 -45.35 9.72 15.58
CA ARG A 35 -44.43 10.86 15.58
C ARG A 35 -44.07 11.37 16.99
N GLY A 36 -43.88 10.44 17.94
CA GLY A 36 -43.50 10.80 19.31
C GLY A 36 -44.61 11.44 20.17
N LYS A 37 -45.89 11.30 19.78
CA LYS A 37 -47.07 11.79 20.54
C LYS A 37 -48.11 10.69 20.69
N ILE A 38 -48.84 10.76 21.76
CA ILE A 38 -50.05 9.95 21.99
C ILE A 38 -51.23 10.89 21.81
N VAL A 39 -52.18 10.44 21.05
CA VAL A 39 -53.43 11.18 20.80
C VAL A 39 -54.58 10.37 21.40
N ALA A 40 -55.35 11.01 22.21
CA ALA A 40 -56.49 10.44 22.92
C ALA A 40 -57.78 11.12 22.47
N GLY A 41 -58.78 10.34 22.07
CA GLY A 41 -60.12 10.82 21.71
C GLY A 41 -61.13 10.45 22.79
N CYS A 42 -61.97 11.41 23.17
CA CYS A 42 -62.89 11.30 24.25
C CYS A 42 -64.33 11.23 23.75
N ASP A 43 -65.21 10.79 24.68
CA ASP A 43 -66.67 10.68 24.43
C ASP A 43 -67.41 12.05 24.38
N ASP A 44 -66.70 13.13 24.78
CA ASP A 44 -67.21 14.51 24.64
C ASP A 44 -66.82 15.17 23.30
N GLY A 45 -66.18 14.41 22.39
CA GLY A 45 -65.71 14.89 21.08
C GLY A 45 -64.39 15.60 21.12
N THR A 46 -63.75 15.71 22.24
CA THR A 46 -62.40 16.30 22.36
C THR A 46 -61.34 15.33 22.00
N VAL A 47 -60.24 15.88 21.42
CA VAL A 47 -59.03 15.19 21.16
C VAL A 47 -57.90 15.85 21.94
N ALA A 48 -57.13 15.06 22.70
CA ALA A 48 -56.02 15.54 23.50
C ALA A 48 -54.70 14.90 23.02
N LEU A 49 -53.65 15.68 23.02
CA LEU A 49 -52.30 15.23 22.74
C LEU A 49 -51.51 15.16 24.03
N LEU A 50 -50.88 14.00 24.23
CA LEU A 50 -50.07 13.70 25.41
C LEU A 50 -48.61 13.60 25.01
N ASP A 51 -47.74 14.06 25.89
CA ASP A 51 -46.27 13.94 25.73
C ASP A 51 -45.75 12.56 26.20
N ARG A 52 -44.41 12.36 26.12
CA ARG A 52 -43.76 11.14 26.57
C ARG A 52 -43.97 10.84 28.05
N GLY A 53 -44.22 11.84 28.88
CA GLY A 53 -44.52 11.72 30.30
C GLY A 53 -45.99 11.51 30.60
N PHE A 54 -46.83 11.31 29.59
CA PHE A 54 -48.29 11.27 29.68
C PHE A 54 -48.91 12.55 30.27
N LYS A 55 -48.23 13.70 30.11
CA LYS A 55 -48.77 14.99 30.51
C LYS A 55 -49.59 15.55 29.38
N TYR A 56 -50.68 16.23 29.75
CA TYR A 56 -51.50 16.96 28.79
C TYR A 56 -50.67 18.09 28.13
N ASN A 57 -50.57 18.07 26.82
CA ASN A 57 -49.91 19.11 26.08
C ASN A 57 -50.90 20.17 25.59
N TYR A 58 -51.81 19.76 24.75
CA TYR A 58 -52.97 20.56 24.34
C TYR A 58 -54.09 19.66 23.84
N GLY A 59 -55.33 20.21 23.72
CA GLY A 59 -56.43 19.51 23.11
C GLY A 59 -57.30 20.47 22.33
N PHE A 60 -58.16 19.92 21.48
CA PHE A 60 -59.10 20.67 20.68
C PHE A 60 -60.41 19.87 20.50
N GLN A 61 -61.45 20.57 20.17
CA GLN A 61 -62.77 19.96 19.86
C GLN A 61 -62.70 19.45 18.40
N ALA A 62 -62.72 18.14 18.25
CA ALA A 62 -62.67 17.51 16.92
C ALA A 62 -64.07 17.23 16.38
N HIS A 63 -64.99 16.76 17.27
CA HIS A 63 -66.35 16.42 16.96
C HIS A 63 -67.30 17.05 17.98
N THR A 64 -68.56 17.25 17.61
CA THR A 64 -69.58 17.90 18.50
C THR A 64 -70.11 16.96 19.53
N SER A 65 -70.06 15.63 19.34
CA SER A 65 -70.53 14.62 20.26
C SER A 65 -69.37 13.74 20.69
N SER A 66 -69.06 12.61 20.04
CA SER A 66 -68.10 11.67 20.52
C SER A 66 -67.01 11.38 19.43
N VAL A 67 -65.74 11.14 19.83
CA VAL A 67 -64.70 10.58 18.96
C VAL A 67 -64.81 9.06 19.06
N LEU A 68 -65.08 8.38 17.94
CA LEU A 68 -65.20 6.93 17.88
C LEU A 68 -63.85 6.24 17.59
N PHE A 69 -63.16 6.73 16.61
CA PHE A 69 -61.83 6.22 16.18
C PHE A 69 -60.92 7.38 15.79
N LEU A 70 -59.68 7.18 15.99
CA LEU A 70 -58.63 8.11 15.49
C LEU A 70 -57.37 7.35 15.12
N GLN A 71 -56.63 7.91 14.16
CA GLN A 71 -55.32 7.41 13.77
C GLN A 71 -54.41 8.58 13.44
N HIS A 72 -53.31 8.68 14.17
CA HIS A 72 -52.25 9.61 13.90
C HIS A 72 -51.30 9.00 12.87
N LEU A 73 -51.08 9.73 11.78
CA LEU A 73 -50.25 9.25 10.65
C LEU A 73 -48.77 9.36 10.97
N LYS A 74 -47.99 8.43 10.43
CA LYS A 74 -46.53 8.37 10.71
C LYS A 74 -45.68 9.23 9.77
N GLN A 75 -46.09 9.35 8.50
CA GLN A 75 -45.28 10.09 7.48
C GLN A 75 -45.60 11.59 7.53
N ARG A 76 -46.90 11.96 7.64
CA ARG A 76 -47.34 13.33 7.82
C ARG A 76 -47.94 13.52 9.21
N ASN A 77 -47.85 14.72 9.78
CA ASN A 77 -48.42 15.04 11.08
C ASN A 77 -49.93 15.29 10.98
N PHE A 78 -50.63 14.37 10.29
CA PHE A 78 -52.08 14.42 10.15
C PHE A 78 -52.75 13.47 11.12
N LEU A 79 -53.82 13.94 11.67
CA LEU A 79 -54.75 13.15 12.49
C LEU A 79 -56.04 12.91 11.70
N VAL A 80 -56.35 11.65 11.51
CA VAL A 80 -57.62 11.24 10.92
C VAL A 80 -58.54 10.78 12.06
N THR A 81 -59.68 11.36 12.17
CA THR A 81 -60.68 11.03 13.21
C THR A 81 -62.01 10.64 12.59
N ILE A 82 -62.69 9.74 13.22
CA ILE A 82 -64.12 9.41 12.97
C ILE A 82 -64.85 9.67 14.25
N GLY A 83 -65.89 10.46 14.16
CA GLY A 83 -66.72 10.80 15.32
C GLY A 83 -68.13 11.19 14.92
N GLU A 84 -68.91 11.42 15.91
CA GLU A 84 -70.30 11.82 15.79
C GLU A 84 -70.43 13.33 15.91
N ASP A 85 -71.09 13.95 14.90
CA ASP A 85 -71.38 15.37 14.87
C ASP A 85 -72.89 15.56 14.85
N GLU A 86 -73.44 16.57 15.58
CA GLU A 86 -74.87 16.93 15.53
C GLU A 86 -75.17 17.68 14.22
N GLU A 87 -76.16 17.18 13.45
CA GLU A 87 -76.60 17.88 12.26
C GLU A 87 -77.55 19.03 12.68
N ILE A 88 -77.20 20.24 12.29
CA ILE A 88 -77.94 21.47 12.67
C ILE A 88 -79.40 21.40 12.25
N SER A 89 -79.77 20.68 11.21
CA SER A 89 -81.10 20.60 10.67
C SER A 89 -82.02 19.53 11.27
N SER A 90 -81.46 18.41 11.71
CA SER A 90 -82.19 17.21 12.18
C SER A 90 -81.92 16.84 13.62
N ARG A 91 -80.91 17.37 14.31
CA ARG A 91 -80.47 17.01 15.67
C ARG A 91 -80.10 15.52 15.82
N LEU A 92 -79.93 14.83 14.74
CA LEU A 92 -79.51 13.42 14.73
C LEU A 92 -78.01 13.35 14.60
N PRO A 93 -77.35 12.42 15.31
CA PRO A 93 -75.87 12.24 15.15
C PRO A 93 -75.55 11.75 13.76
N VAL A 94 -74.55 12.41 13.12
CA VAL A 94 -74.01 12.06 11.83
C VAL A 94 -72.52 11.68 12.00
N VAL A 95 -72.17 10.51 11.56
CA VAL A 95 -70.77 10.05 11.59
C VAL A 95 -69.94 10.72 10.48
N CYS A 96 -68.97 11.49 10.91
CA CYS A 96 -68.07 12.23 10.06
C CYS A 96 -66.62 11.77 10.23
N LEU A 97 -65.93 11.73 9.11
CA LEU A 97 -64.45 11.61 9.08
C LEU A 97 -63.88 13.01 8.93
N LYS A 98 -62.98 13.38 9.81
CA LYS A 98 -62.26 14.65 9.76
C LYS A 98 -60.76 14.42 9.73
N VAL A 99 -60.05 15.31 9.05
CA VAL A 99 -58.59 15.28 8.94
C VAL A 99 -58.07 16.61 9.44
N PHE A 100 -57.18 16.54 10.40
CA PHE A 100 -56.52 17.68 11.03
C PHE A 100 -55.02 17.68 10.75
N ASP A 101 -54.45 18.86 10.57
CA ASP A 101 -53.04 19.09 10.48
C ASP A 101 -52.51 19.56 11.84
N LEU A 102 -51.78 18.69 12.55
CA LEU A 102 -51.26 18.99 13.88
C LEU A 102 -50.05 19.92 13.88
N ASP A 103 -49.54 20.31 12.71
CA ASP A 103 -48.47 21.31 12.56
C ASP A 103 -49.04 22.75 12.51
N LYS A 104 -50.34 22.90 12.33
CA LYS A 104 -51.02 24.21 12.36
C LYS A 104 -51.22 24.75 13.76
N PRO A 105 -51.14 26.09 13.96
CA PRO A 105 -51.42 26.68 15.27
C PRO A 105 -52.88 26.51 15.65
N LEU A 106 -53.14 26.36 16.94
CA LEU A 106 -54.49 26.35 17.50
C LEU A 106 -55.15 27.74 17.41
N ASN A 107 -56.36 27.78 16.91
CA ASN A 107 -57.18 29.01 16.94
C ASN A 107 -57.80 29.16 18.31
N ALA A 108 -57.46 30.22 19.05
CA ALA A 108 -58.02 30.52 20.36
C ALA A 108 -59.36 31.29 20.20
N GLU A 109 -60.43 30.57 20.10
CA GLU A 109 -61.78 31.17 20.13
C GLU A 109 -62.34 31.15 21.59
N GLY A 110 -61.85 32.09 22.41
CA GLY A 110 -62.36 32.28 23.77
C GLY A 110 -61.62 31.49 24.87
N PRO A 111 -61.96 31.70 26.15
CA PRO A 111 -61.21 31.20 27.30
C PRO A 111 -61.37 29.70 27.58
N SER A 112 -62.10 28.92 26.80
CA SER A 112 -62.37 27.51 27.10
C SER A 112 -62.42 26.53 25.92
N THR A 113 -62.35 27.02 24.66
CA THR A 113 -62.39 26.11 23.48
C THR A 113 -61.33 26.48 22.47
N SER A 114 -60.25 25.65 22.37
CA SER A 114 -59.35 25.72 21.29
C SER A 114 -59.85 24.90 20.09
N SER A 115 -59.91 25.49 18.90
CA SER A 115 -60.24 24.79 17.66
C SER A 115 -59.04 24.68 16.75
N LEU A 116 -58.89 23.56 16.08
CA LEU A 116 -57.93 23.36 15.02
C LEU A 116 -58.65 23.33 13.68
N ASP A 117 -58.12 24.02 12.67
CA ASP A 117 -58.73 24.03 11.35
C ASP A 117 -58.74 22.63 10.75
N CYS A 118 -59.94 22.13 10.43
CA CYS A 118 -60.07 20.86 9.73
C CYS A 118 -59.73 21.03 8.26
N ILE A 119 -58.81 20.18 7.74
CA ILE A 119 -58.46 20.20 6.31
C ILE A 119 -59.61 19.69 5.47
N GLN A 120 -60.25 18.60 5.93
CA GLN A 120 -61.28 17.91 5.18
C GLN A 120 -62.32 17.32 6.13
N ILE A 121 -63.59 17.46 5.76
CA ILE A 121 -64.77 16.85 6.42
C ILE A 121 -65.50 15.97 5.42
N LEU A 122 -65.61 14.68 5.71
CA LEU A 122 -66.33 13.72 4.89
C LEU A 122 -67.42 13.05 5.70
N ARG A 123 -68.63 13.18 5.24
CA ARG A 123 -69.80 12.39 5.81
C ARG A 123 -69.63 10.96 5.28
N ILE A 124 -69.55 9.98 6.19
CA ILE A 124 -69.31 8.57 5.86
C ILE A 124 -70.59 7.92 5.35
N PHE A 125 -71.72 8.21 6.01
CA PHE A 125 -72.96 7.51 5.71
C PHE A 125 -73.77 8.24 4.65
N THR A 126 -74.01 7.53 3.56
CA THR A 126 -75.09 7.80 2.62
C THR A 126 -76.44 7.25 3.14
N LYS A 127 -77.51 7.55 2.46
CA LYS A 127 -78.85 7.04 2.87
C LYS A 127 -78.96 5.51 3.09
N GLN A 128 -78.01 4.71 2.48
CA GLN A 128 -77.97 3.25 2.59
C GLN A 128 -77.37 2.72 3.89
N PHE A 129 -76.62 3.52 4.69
CA PHE A 129 -75.93 3.08 5.88
C PHE A 129 -76.29 3.83 7.15
N ARG A 130 -77.46 4.49 7.22
CA ARG A 130 -77.83 5.38 8.34
C ARG A 130 -77.86 4.70 9.71
N GLU A 131 -78.02 3.39 9.79
CA GLU A 131 -78.13 2.61 11.04
C GLU A 131 -76.81 1.80 11.34
N ALA A 132 -75.81 1.79 10.45
CA ALA A 132 -74.63 0.99 10.65
C ALA A 132 -73.59 1.67 11.58
N LYS A 133 -73.13 0.92 12.55
CA LYS A 133 -72.07 1.40 13.48
C LYS A 133 -70.68 1.07 12.93
N VAL A 134 -69.74 1.97 13.14
CA VAL A 134 -68.29 1.74 12.81
C VAL A 134 -67.72 0.79 13.89
N THR A 135 -67.08 -0.29 13.44
CA THR A 135 -66.54 -1.32 14.35
C THR A 135 -65.03 -1.45 14.24
N SER A 136 -64.44 -1.03 13.11
CA SER A 136 -62.99 -1.03 12.91
C SER A 136 -62.54 0.08 11.96
N PHE A 137 -61.32 0.57 12.13
CA PHE A 137 -60.80 1.68 11.38
C PHE A 137 -59.30 1.50 11.14
N LEU A 138 -58.89 1.74 9.89
CA LEU A 138 -57.49 1.64 9.52
C LEU A 138 -57.13 2.61 8.36
N VAL A 139 -56.05 3.32 8.50
CA VAL A 139 -55.53 4.22 7.45
C VAL A 139 -54.17 3.78 7.01
N LEU A 140 -53.99 3.72 5.69
CA LEU A 140 -52.71 3.46 5.05
C LEU A 140 -52.23 4.72 4.31
N GLU A 141 -51.02 5.14 4.56
CA GLU A 141 -50.34 6.14 3.77
C GLU A 141 -49.65 5.44 2.57
N GLU A 142 -50.30 5.47 1.39
CA GLU A 142 -49.83 4.76 0.20
C GLU A 142 -48.63 5.47 -0.42
N ALA A 143 -48.78 6.73 -0.75
CA ALA A 143 -47.76 7.67 -1.16
C ALA A 143 -48.21 9.09 -0.82
N PRO A 144 -47.51 9.85 0.01
CA PRO A 144 -48.01 11.18 0.36
C PRO A 144 -48.21 12.06 -0.87
N PRO A 145 -49.41 12.65 -1.14
CA PRO A 145 -50.52 12.85 -0.18
C PRO A 145 -51.66 11.83 -0.25
N ILE A 146 -51.51 10.69 -0.92
CA ILE A 146 -52.59 9.73 -1.12
C ILE A 146 -52.76 8.87 0.14
N LEU A 147 -54.00 8.88 0.65
CA LEU A 147 -54.40 8.03 1.75
C LEU A 147 -55.39 6.97 1.27
N LEU A 148 -55.31 5.78 1.85
CA LEU A 148 -56.31 4.75 1.72
C LEU A 148 -56.92 4.49 3.12
N ILE A 149 -58.17 4.77 3.28
CA ILE A 149 -58.90 4.63 4.52
C ILE A 149 -59.90 3.48 4.38
N ALA A 150 -59.86 2.54 5.31
CA ALA A 150 -60.83 1.44 5.40
C ALA A 150 -61.60 1.54 6.70
N ILE A 151 -62.91 1.54 6.61
CA ILE A 151 -63.86 1.67 7.70
C ILE A 151 -64.76 0.43 7.69
N GLY A 152 -64.60 -0.40 8.72
CA GLY A 152 -65.39 -1.60 8.90
C GLY A 152 -66.68 -1.28 9.67
N LEU A 153 -67.77 -1.88 9.24
CA LEU A 153 -69.12 -1.64 9.79
C LEU A 153 -69.67 -2.92 10.47
N ASP A 154 -70.64 -2.75 11.29
CA ASP A 154 -71.36 -3.81 12.02
C ASP A 154 -72.18 -4.71 11.09
N ASN A 155 -72.50 -4.26 9.91
CA ASN A 155 -73.24 -4.99 8.87
C ASN A 155 -72.34 -5.76 7.91
N GLY A 156 -71.04 -5.98 8.23
CA GLY A 156 -70.09 -6.73 7.37
C GLY A 156 -69.63 -6.00 6.12
N CYS A 157 -69.94 -4.73 5.96
CA CYS A 157 -69.46 -3.89 4.88
C CYS A 157 -68.18 -3.15 5.29
N ILE A 158 -67.33 -2.92 4.32
CA ILE A 158 -66.14 -2.05 4.47
C ILE A 158 -66.28 -0.87 3.54
N TYR A 159 -66.28 0.32 4.11
CA TYR A 159 -66.29 1.55 3.34
C TYR A 159 -64.87 2.05 3.14
N CYS A 160 -64.45 2.14 1.88
CA CYS A 160 -63.10 2.54 1.53
C CYS A 160 -63.07 3.92 0.87
N ILE A 161 -62.11 4.72 1.27
CA ILE A 161 -61.84 6.05 0.72
C ILE A 161 -60.39 6.08 0.28
N GLN A 162 -60.14 6.32 -1.03
CA GLN A 162 -58.81 6.39 -1.58
C GLN A 162 -58.60 7.70 -2.34
N GLY A 163 -57.52 8.40 -2.10
CA GLY A 163 -57.19 9.61 -2.83
C GLY A 163 -56.40 10.63 -2.04
N ASP A 164 -56.13 11.76 -2.69
CA ASP A 164 -55.58 12.94 -2.04
C ASP A 164 -56.67 13.71 -1.33
N ILE A 165 -56.72 13.56 -0.02
CA ILE A 165 -57.76 14.15 0.82
C ILE A 165 -57.73 15.69 0.79
N ALA A 166 -56.55 16.29 0.58
CA ALA A 166 -56.38 17.74 0.55
C ALA A 166 -56.90 18.39 -0.75
N ARG A 167 -56.98 17.60 -1.85
CA ARG A 167 -57.39 18.10 -3.17
C ARG A 167 -58.73 17.65 -3.69
N GLU A 168 -59.57 17.04 -2.84
CA GLU A 168 -60.91 16.52 -3.20
C GLU A 168 -60.96 15.43 -4.29
N HIS A 169 -59.79 14.91 -4.73
CA HIS A 169 -59.70 13.78 -5.66
C HIS A 169 -59.86 12.45 -4.92
N ILE A 170 -61.07 12.18 -4.45
CA ILE A 170 -61.36 11.05 -3.60
C ILE A 170 -62.24 10.04 -4.34
N LYS A 171 -61.79 8.78 -4.38
CA LYS A 171 -62.56 7.61 -4.83
C LYS A 171 -63.17 6.96 -3.60
N ARG A 172 -64.47 6.72 -3.65
CA ARG A 172 -65.22 6.01 -2.61
C ARG A 172 -65.78 4.72 -3.15
N PHE A 173 -65.62 3.63 -2.41
CA PHE A 173 -66.15 2.34 -2.79
C PHE A 173 -66.45 1.51 -1.56
N THR A 174 -67.32 0.49 -1.71
CA THR A 174 -67.68 -0.44 -0.64
C THR A 174 -67.26 -1.86 -1.01
N LEU A 175 -66.81 -2.59 0.00
CA LEU A 175 -66.50 -4.01 -0.10
C LEU A 175 -67.46 -4.74 0.84
N GLN A 176 -67.91 -5.91 0.45
CA GLN A 176 -68.80 -6.72 1.27
C GLN A 176 -68.17 -8.07 1.54
N VAL A 177 -68.10 -8.43 2.84
CA VAL A 177 -67.47 -9.69 3.24
C VAL A 177 -68.40 -10.87 3.08
N ASP A 178 -69.71 -10.71 3.27
CA ASP A 178 -70.68 -11.79 3.12
C ASP A 178 -71.73 -11.45 2.07
N SER A 179 -71.90 -12.32 1.03
CA SER A 179 -72.85 -12.13 -0.06
C SER A 179 -74.21 -12.76 0.25
N THR A 180 -74.45 -13.21 1.46
CA THR A 180 -75.73 -13.82 1.87
C THR A 180 -76.87 -12.80 1.96
N SER A 181 -77.88 -13.00 1.22
CA SER A 181 -79.02 -12.10 1.07
C SER A 181 -79.86 -11.95 2.35
N ASN A 182 -79.52 -12.57 3.47
CA ASN A 182 -80.22 -12.45 4.76
C ASN A 182 -79.56 -11.35 5.61
N ILE A 183 -80.20 -10.21 5.67
CA ILE A 183 -79.79 -9.01 6.41
C ILE A 183 -79.55 -9.29 7.93
N ASN A 184 -80.14 -10.35 8.50
CA ASN A 184 -80.04 -10.71 9.89
C ASN A 184 -78.79 -11.63 10.23
N SER A 185 -77.93 -11.95 9.26
CA SER A 185 -76.76 -12.81 9.46
C SER A 185 -75.41 -12.10 9.16
N GLN A 186 -75.45 -10.80 8.97
CA GLN A 186 -74.23 -10.01 8.70
C GLN A 186 -73.48 -9.76 9.99
N LEU A 187 -72.24 -10.20 10.09
CA LEU A 187 -71.41 -10.08 11.30
C LEU A 187 -70.49 -8.86 11.17
N PRO A 188 -70.20 -8.17 12.31
CA PRO A 188 -69.41 -6.97 12.34
C PRO A 188 -67.94 -7.27 11.83
N ILE A 189 -67.32 -6.28 11.20
CA ILE A 189 -65.93 -6.32 10.87
C ILE A 189 -65.11 -6.11 12.16
N THR A 190 -64.44 -7.14 12.65
CA THR A 190 -63.69 -7.11 13.92
C THR A 190 -62.25 -6.69 13.77
N GLY A 191 -61.70 -6.75 12.52
CA GLY A 191 -60.33 -6.33 12.26
C GLY A 191 -60.05 -6.08 10.79
N LEU A 192 -59.11 -5.20 10.56
CA LEU A 192 -58.63 -4.82 9.23
C LEU A 192 -57.10 -4.85 9.20
N GLY A 193 -56.51 -5.21 8.07
CA GLY A 193 -55.07 -5.18 7.87
C GLY A 193 -54.70 -4.91 6.43
N PHE A 194 -53.88 -3.89 6.16
CA PHE A 194 -53.35 -3.66 4.82
C PHE A 194 -52.06 -4.45 4.58
N ARG A 195 -51.96 -5.02 3.39
CA ARG A 195 -50.73 -5.61 2.86
C ARG A 195 -50.36 -4.88 1.58
N VAL A 196 -49.13 -4.37 1.57
CA VAL A 196 -48.54 -3.73 0.40
C VAL A 196 -47.34 -4.57 -0.03
N ASP A 197 -47.40 -5.12 -1.23
CA ASP A 197 -46.32 -5.94 -1.79
C ASP A 197 -46.01 -5.45 -3.20
N GLY A 198 -45.01 -4.57 -3.29
CA GLY A 198 -44.66 -3.91 -4.54
C GLY A 198 -45.81 -3.16 -5.19
N GLN A 199 -46.42 -3.72 -6.24
CA GLN A 199 -47.58 -3.12 -6.94
C GLN A 199 -48.92 -3.68 -6.47
N SER A 200 -48.96 -4.70 -5.64
CA SER A 200 -50.18 -5.30 -5.14
C SER A 200 -50.60 -4.65 -3.83
N LEU A 201 -51.80 -4.11 -3.82
CA LEU A 201 -52.44 -3.56 -2.63
C LEU A 201 -53.61 -4.47 -2.22
N GLN A 202 -53.51 -5.03 -1.04
CA GLN A 202 -54.47 -5.99 -0.52
C GLN A 202 -54.98 -5.56 0.85
N LEU A 203 -56.22 -5.92 1.15
CA LEU A 203 -56.88 -5.65 2.43
C LEU A 203 -57.39 -6.94 3.04
N TYR A 204 -56.90 -7.30 4.19
CA TYR A 204 -57.50 -8.32 5.04
C TYR A 204 -58.69 -7.76 5.76
N ALA A 205 -59.76 -8.51 5.79
CA ALA A 205 -60.97 -8.21 6.53
C ALA A 205 -61.35 -9.42 7.38
N VAL A 206 -61.53 -9.18 8.67
CA VAL A 206 -61.88 -10.21 9.66
C VAL A 206 -63.23 -9.95 10.22
N THR A 207 -64.05 -10.99 10.29
CA THR A 207 -65.33 -11.02 11.03
C THR A 207 -65.22 -12.11 12.06
N PRO A 208 -66.18 -12.26 13.02
CA PRO A 208 -66.14 -13.38 13.95
C PRO A 208 -66.20 -14.76 13.27
N SER A 209 -66.72 -14.85 12.04
CA SER A 209 -66.93 -16.09 11.31
C SER A 209 -66.10 -16.26 10.08
N SER A 210 -65.30 -15.29 9.66
CA SER A 210 -64.48 -15.42 8.43
C SER A 210 -63.27 -14.52 8.42
N VAL A 211 -62.26 -14.94 7.62
CA VAL A 211 -61.09 -14.17 7.26
C VAL A 211 -61.06 -14.04 5.75
N SER A 212 -61.15 -12.83 5.24
CA SER A 212 -61.20 -12.56 3.80
C SER A 212 -60.08 -11.63 3.38
N LEU A 213 -59.55 -11.87 2.17
CA LEU A 213 -58.54 -11.03 1.51
C LEU A 213 -59.17 -10.38 0.27
N PHE A 214 -59.11 -9.06 0.19
CA PHE A 214 -59.50 -8.29 -0.98
C PHE A 214 -58.29 -7.78 -1.73
N ASN A 215 -58.28 -8.00 -3.02
CA ASN A 215 -57.30 -7.36 -3.91
C ASN A 215 -57.89 -6.01 -4.37
N LEU A 216 -57.24 -4.93 -3.99
CA LEU A 216 -57.68 -3.56 -4.28
C LEU A 216 -57.09 -3.02 -5.58
N ALA A 217 -56.02 -3.66 -6.11
CA ALA A 217 -55.33 -3.24 -7.35
C ALA A 217 -56.13 -3.65 -8.64
N THR A 218 -56.96 -4.71 -8.56
CA THR A 218 -57.70 -5.27 -9.71
C THR A 218 -59.12 -4.71 -9.78
N GLN A 219 -59.65 -4.55 -11.00
CA GLN A 219 -61.08 -4.26 -11.24
C GLN A 219 -61.68 -5.34 -12.17
N PRO A 220 -62.73 -6.10 -11.78
CA PRO A 220 -63.40 -6.03 -10.49
C PRO A 220 -62.52 -6.51 -9.33
N ARG A 221 -62.70 -5.95 -8.17
CA ARG A 221 -61.96 -6.32 -6.96
C ARG A 221 -62.26 -7.75 -6.59
N SER A 222 -61.25 -8.59 -6.56
CA SER A 222 -61.39 -10.00 -6.21
C SER A 222 -61.40 -10.15 -4.66
N ARG A 223 -62.24 -11.05 -4.19
CA ARG A 223 -62.26 -11.50 -2.80
C ARG A 223 -61.82 -12.96 -2.76
N GLN A 224 -60.97 -13.27 -1.83
CA GLN A 224 -60.55 -14.61 -1.45
C GLN A 224 -60.92 -14.88 0.00
N ASN A 225 -61.63 -15.97 0.27
CA ASN A 225 -61.88 -16.38 1.65
C ASN A 225 -60.73 -17.26 2.11
N LEU A 226 -60.00 -16.82 3.16
CA LEU A 226 -58.85 -17.53 3.68
C LEU A 226 -59.20 -18.53 4.78
N ASP A 227 -60.26 -18.21 5.58
CA ASP A 227 -60.76 -19.07 6.65
C ASP A 227 -62.25 -18.78 6.95
N HIS A 228 -62.91 -19.82 7.45
CA HIS A 228 -64.29 -19.78 7.87
C HIS A 228 -64.50 -19.49 9.38
N ILE A 229 -63.46 -19.14 10.07
CA ILE A 229 -63.45 -18.74 11.49
C ILE A 229 -62.59 -17.49 11.63
N GLY A 230 -63.07 -16.46 12.24
CA GLY A 230 -62.35 -15.22 12.52
C GLY A 230 -62.04 -15.04 14.00
N CYS A 231 -62.17 -13.80 14.50
CA CYS A 231 -61.89 -13.47 15.91
C CYS A 231 -62.71 -12.29 16.40
N GLY A 232 -62.62 -11.99 17.71
CA GLY A 232 -63.22 -10.84 18.35
C GLY A 232 -62.51 -9.51 18.01
N ILE A 233 -63.08 -8.42 18.54
CA ILE A 233 -62.48 -7.08 18.39
C ILE A 233 -61.15 -7.01 19.15
N ASN A 234 -60.19 -6.21 18.65
CA ASN A 234 -58.82 -6.02 19.19
C ASN A 234 -57.92 -7.28 19.18
N SER A 235 -58.37 -8.38 18.59
CA SER A 235 -57.63 -9.64 18.47
C SER A 235 -56.97 -9.82 17.11
N VAL A 236 -56.71 -8.74 16.40
CA VAL A 236 -56.10 -8.69 15.06
C VAL A 236 -54.88 -7.78 15.08
N ALA A 237 -53.78 -8.24 14.48
CA ALA A 237 -52.55 -7.47 14.28
C ALA A 237 -51.90 -7.78 12.93
N MET A 238 -50.93 -6.99 12.52
CA MET A 238 -50.10 -7.24 11.35
C MET A 238 -48.66 -7.46 11.79
N SER A 239 -48.00 -8.48 11.23
CA SER A 239 -46.56 -8.72 11.45
C SER A 239 -45.67 -7.78 10.64
N ASP A 240 -44.40 -7.72 10.96
CA ASP A 240 -43.39 -7.01 10.14
C ASP A 240 -43.27 -7.58 8.71
N ARG A 241 -43.71 -8.83 8.50
CA ARG A 241 -43.75 -9.48 7.19
C ARG A 241 -45.05 -9.29 6.44
N MET A 242 -45.93 -8.39 6.96
CA MET A 242 -47.26 -8.15 6.39
C MET A 242 -48.17 -9.40 6.42
N GLU A 243 -47.97 -10.28 7.39
CA GLU A 243 -48.87 -11.41 7.67
C GLU A 243 -49.98 -10.94 8.63
N LEU A 244 -51.18 -11.39 8.42
CA LEU A 244 -52.28 -11.13 9.35
C LEU A 244 -52.18 -12.07 10.55
N ILE A 245 -52.27 -11.52 11.77
CA ILE A 245 -52.23 -12.27 13.00
C ILE A 245 -53.63 -12.21 13.64
N ILE A 246 -54.16 -13.37 14.01
CA ILE A 246 -55.46 -13.49 14.60
C ILE A 246 -55.41 -14.27 15.92
N GLY A 247 -55.94 -13.68 16.99
CA GLY A 247 -56.05 -14.32 18.28
C GLY A 247 -57.41 -15.01 18.48
N ARG A 248 -57.38 -16.33 18.70
CA ARG A 248 -58.56 -17.12 19.07
C ARG A 248 -58.36 -17.69 20.49
N PRO A 249 -59.44 -18.16 21.18
CA PRO A 249 -59.31 -18.70 22.53
C PRO A 249 -58.25 -19.82 22.65
N GLU A 250 -58.14 -20.69 21.64
CA GLU A 250 -57.22 -21.85 21.64
C GLU A 250 -55.81 -21.54 21.16
N ALA A 251 -55.67 -20.60 20.20
CA ALA A 251 -54.38 -20.33 19.55
C ALA A 251 -54.31 -18.95 18.91
N VAL A 252 -53.12 -18.56 18.51
CA VAL A 252 -52.86 -17.43 17.60
C VAL A 252 -52.46 -17.99 16.25
N TYR A 253 -53.11 -17.49 15.19
CA TYR A 253 -52.95 -17.93 13.83
C TYR A 253 -52.34 -16.83 12.96
N PHE A 254 -51.45 -17.20 12.07
CA PHE A 254 -50.91 -16.32 11.05
C PHE A 254 -51.52 -16.65 9.71
N TYR A 255 -51.85 -15.62 8.93
CA TYR A 255 -52.40 -15.75 7.59
C TYR A 255 -51.52 -15.04 6.59
N GLU A 256 -51.22 -15.75 5.52
CA GLU A 256 -50.55 -15.24 4.31
C GLU A 256 -51.59 -15.11 3.20
N VAL A 257 -51.16 -14.64 2.02
CA VAL A 257 -52.02 -14.52 0.84
C VAL A 257 -52.65 -15.85 0.43
N ASP A 258 -51.87 -16.92 0.55
CA ASP A 258 -52.21 -18.28 0.11
C ASP A 258 -53.13 -19.01 1.11
N GLY A 259 -53.31 -18.47 2.30
CA GLY A 259 -54.18 -19.07 3.31
C GLY A 259 -53.60 -19.07 4.73
N ARG A 260 -53.95 -20.09 5.50
CA ARG A 260 -53.52 -20.24 6.91
C ARG A 260 -52.05 -20.66 6.96
N GLY A 261 -51.21 -19.85 7.60
CA GLY A 261 -49.83 -20.12 7.94
C GLY A 261 -49.63 -20.82 9.30
N PRO A 262 -48.51 -20.57 9.98
CA PRO A 262 -48.23 -21.18 11.30
C PRO A 262 -49.24 -20.77 12.38
N CYS A 263 -49.44 -21.66 13.34
CA CYS A 263 -50.27 -21.37 14.52
C CYS A 263 -49.51 -21.73 15.80
N TRP A 264 -49.85 -20.98 16.86
CA TRP A 264 -49.23 -21.14 18.17
C TRP A 264 -50.35 -21.30 19.23
N ALA A 265 -50.34 -22.45 19.91
CA ALA A 265 -51.36 -22.75 20.91
C ALA A 265 -51.06 -21.97 22.20
N PHE A 266 -51.93 -21.06 22.53
CA PHE A 266 -51.98 -20.35 23.79
C PHE A 266 -53.43 -20.39 24.28
N GLU A 267 -53.68 -20.97 25.43
CA GLU A 267 -55.01 -21.06 26.03
C GLU A 267 -55.46 -19.71 26.63
N GLY A 268 -56.74 -19.43 26.60
CA GLY A 268 -57.36 -18.26 27.13
C GLY A 268 -57.85 -17.27 26.08
N GLU A 269 -58.83 -16.48 26.41
CA GLU A 269 -59.39 -15.46 25.49
C GLU A 269 -58.41 -14.32 25.28
N LYS A 270 -58.04 -14.02 24.02
CA LYS A 270 -57.14 -12.92 23.70
C LYS A 270 -57.99 -11.66 23.56
N LYS A 271 -57.90 -10.79 24.56
CA LYS A 271 -58.56 -9.47 24.54
C LYS A 271 -57.86 -8.48 23.63
N PHE A 272 -56.51 -8.57 23.56
CA PHE A 272 -55.67 -7.80 22.64
C PHE A 272 -54.61 -8.68 22.07
N VAL A 273 -54.35 -8.48 20.78
CA VAL A 273 -53.22 -9.06 20.07
C VAL A 273 -52.43 -7.93 19.41
N GLY A 274 -51.15 -7.97 19.50
CA GLY A 274 -50.25 -6.98 18.87
C GLY A 274 -48.94 -7.60 18.38
N TRP A 275 -48.27 -6.87 17.58
CA TRP A 275 -46.93 -7.23 17.07
C TRP A 275 -45.96 -6.08 17.30
N PHE A 276 -44.81 -6.38 17.94
CA PHE A 276 -43.84 -5.37 18.27
C PHE A 276 -42.42 -5.92 18.13
N ARG A 277 -41.64 -5.39 17.19
CA ARG A 277 -40.21 -5.74 16.97
C ARG A 277 -39.96 -7.25 16.94
N GLY A 278 -40.80 -8.00 16.27
CA GLY A 278 -40.63 -9.45 16.16
C GLY A 278 -41.21 -10.26 17.33
N TYR A 279 -41.81 -9.62 18.32
CA TYR A 279 -42.51 -10.24 19.42
C TYR A 279 -44.01 -10.24 19.19
N LEU A 280 -44.66 -11.36 19.55
CA LEU A 280 -46.12 -11.45 19.65
C LEU A 280 -46.55 -11.00 21.04
N LEU A 281 -47.46 -10.04 21.09
CA LEU A 281 -48.04 -9.50 22.32
C LEU A 281 -49.47 -9.99 22.46
N CYS A 282 -49.83 -10.46 23.62
CA CYS A 282 -51.19 -10.90 23.90
C CYS A 282 -51.59 -10.48 25.29
N VAL A 283 -52.77 -9.86 25.39
CA VAL A 283 -53.52 -9.74 26.66
C VAL A 283 -54.48 -10.90 26.70
N ILE A 284 -54.30 -11.81 27.65
CA ILE A 284 -55.08 -13.04 27.77
C ILE A 284 -55.87 -12.99 29.05
N GLU A 285 -57.17 -13.22 28.96
CA GLU A 285 -58.05 -13.42 30.12
C GLU A 285 -58.06 -14.90 30.51
N ASP A 286 -57.69 -15.15 31.74
CA ASP A 286 -57.86 -16.50 32.34
C ASP A 286 -59.27 -16.72 32.80
N HIS A 287 -60.02 -17.56 32.14
CA HIS A 287 -61.38 -17.87 32.47
C HIS A 287 -61.59 -18.43 33.89
N ARG A 288 -60.55 -18.93 34.54
CA ARG A 288 -60.59 -19.53 35.87
C ARG A 288 -60.44 -18.51 36.98
N SER A 289 -59.57 -17.53 36.80
CA SER A 289 -59.20 -16.52 37.78
C SER A 289 -59.86 -15.14 37.49
N GLY A 290 -60.32 -14.95 36.24
CA GLY A 290 -60.87 -13.63 35.80
C GLY A 290 -59.77 -12.56 35.75
N THR A 291 -58.53 -12.94 35.84
CA THR A 291 -57.39 -12.03 35.79
C THR A 291 -56.81 -11.94 34.37
N ASN A 292 -56.49 -10.74 33.94
CA ASN A 292 -55.84 -10.51 32.68
C ASN A 292 -54.31 -10.64 32.85
N THR A 293 -53.68 -11.32 31.93
CA THR A 293 -52.21 -11.41 31.87
C THR A 293 -51.71 -10.83 30.55
N PHE A 294 -50.77 -9.90 30.62
CA PHE A 294 -50.07 -9.42 29.49
C PHE A 294 -48.81 -10.30 29.25
N ASN A 295 -48.74 -10.93 28.10
CA ASN A 295 -47.67 -11.83 27.74
C ASN A 295 -46.97 -11.32 26.44
N VAL A 296 -45.66 -11.40 26.44
CA VAL A 296 -44.79 -11.14 25.29
C VAL A 296 -44.12 -12.45 24.89
N TYR A 297 -44.34 -12.89 23.67
CA TYR A 297 -43.80 -14.15 23.16
C TYR A 297 -42.72 -13.94 22.08
N ASP A 298 -41.59 -14.56 22.28
CA ASP A 298 -40.59 -14.75 21.21
C ASP A 298 -40.87 -16.08 20.53
N LEU A 299 -41.51 -16.01 19.38
CA LEU A 299 -41.93 -17.20 18.64
C LEU A 299 -40.78 -17.97 18.03
N LYS A 300 -39.71 -17.27 17.63
CA LYS A 300 -38.52 -17.88 17.03
C LYS A 300 -37.77 -18.74 18.02
N ASN A 301 -37.58 -18.21 19.22
CA ASN A 301 -36.81 -18.89 20.27
C ASN A 301 -37.73 -19.68 21.22
N ARG A 302 -39.08 -19.64 21.05
CA ARG A 302 -40.07 -20.31 21.85
C ARG A 302 -39.96 -19.94 23.32
N LEU A 303 -39.91 -18.62 23.60
CA LEU A 303 -39.80 -18.08 24.94
C LEU A 303 -40.97 -17.17 25.25
N ILE A 304 -41.36 -17.15 26.53
CA ILE A 304 -42.18 -16.07 27.10
C ILE A 304 -41.18 -14.98 27.52
N ALA A 305 -41.08 -13.94 26.72
CA ALA A 305 -40.13 -12.86 26.95
C ALA A 305 -40.52 -11.94 28.13
N HIS A 306 -41.82 -11.86 28.43
CA HIS A 306 -42.34 -11.17 29.60
C HIS A 306 -43.75 -11.67 29.89
N SER A 307 -44.14 -11.65 31.16
CA SER A 307 -45.48 -12.02 31.56
C SER A 307 -45.81 -11.35 32.89
N ILE A 308 -46.80 -10.51 32.88
CA ILE A 308 -47.25 -9.74 34.04
C ILE A 308 -48.79 -9.76 34.13
N ALA A 309 -49.34 -9.85 35.35
CA ALA A 309 -50.75 -9.68 35.58
C ALA A 309 -51.13 -8.19 35.43
N VAL A 310 -52.18 -7.92 34.69
CA VAL A 310 -52.66 -6.57 34.40
C VAL A 310 -54.15 -6.45 34.73
N LYS A 311 -54.59 -5.24 35.01
CA LYS A 311 -56.01 -4.93 35.10
C LYS A 311 -56.65 -5.00 33.72
N GLU A 312 -57.88 -4.62 33.62
CA GLU A 312 -58.65 -4.56 32.38
C GLU A 312 -57.99 -3.51 31.43
N VAL A 313 -57.36 -3.96 30.33
CA VAL A 313 -56.74 -3.11 29.36
C VAL A 313 -57.79 -2.48 28.45
N SER A 314 -57.75 -1.17 28.27
CA SER A 314 -58.58 -0.42 27.34
C SER A 314 -57.92 -0.24 25.98
N HIS A 315 -56.61 0.13 25.95
CA HIS A 315 -55.87 0.37 24.72
C HIS A 315 -54.45 -0.15 24.85
N MET A 316 -53.91 -0.61 23.72
CA MET A 316 -52.51 -1.01 23.55
C MET A 316 -51.86 -0.19 22.41
N LEU A 317 -50.78 0.53 22.71
CA LEU A 317 -50.11 1.46 21.82
C LEU A 317 -48.61 1.14 21.73
N PHE A 318 -47.98 1.58 20.66
CA PHE A 318 -46.56 1.39 20.40
C PHE A 318 -45.89 2.70 20.06
N GLU A 319 -45.16 3.28 21.01
CA GLU A 319 -44.44 4.52 20.76
C GLU A 319 -43.15 4.56 21.59
N TRP A 320 -42.21 5.40 21.18
CA TRP A 320 -40.87 5.56 21.80
C TRP A 320 -40.08 4.25 21.99
N GLY A 321 -40.38 3.24 21.18
CA GLY A 321 -39.79 1.91 21.34
C GLY A 321 -40.32 1.11 22.53
N ASN A 322 -41.44 1.49 23.09
CA ASN A 322 -42.10 0.83 24.22
C ASN A 322 -43.51 0.37 23.85
N VAL A 323 -44.01 -0.57 24.61
CA VAL A 323 -45.43 -1.00 24.61
C VAL A 323 -46.13 -0.27 25.73
N ILE A 324 -47.23 0.39 25.42
CA ILE A 324 -48.00 1.19 26.34
C ILE A 324 -49.37 0.57 26.46
N LEU A 325 -49.71 0.16 27.66
CA LEU A 325 -51.04 -0.37 28.01
C LEU A 325 -51.77 0.67 28.83
N ILE A 326 -52.90 1.12 28.34
CA ILE A 326 -53.83 2.00 29.08
C ILE A 326 -54.95 1.14 29.62
N MET A 327 -55.11 1.18 30.93
CA MET A 327 -56.17 0.43 31.61
C MET A 327 -57.49 1.22 31.68
N LYS A 328 -58.58 0.55 31.92
CA LYS A 328 -59.90 1.21 32.13
C LYS A 328 -59.93 2.19 33.31
N ASP A 329 -59.09 1.96 34.33
CA ASP A 329 -58.93 2.85 35.46
C ASP A 329 -58.02 4.06 35.20
N LYS A 330 -57.70 4.33 33.93
CA LYS A 330 -56.76 5.36 33.49
C LYS A 330 -55.31 5.14 33.93
N SER A 331 -54.98 4.05 34.61
CA SER A 331 -53.56 3.73 34.88
C SER A 331 -52.85 3.33 33.60
N VAL A 332 -51.56 3.70 33.50
CA VAL A 332 -50.71 3.43 32.32
C VAL A 332 -49.53 2.57 32.72
N LEU A 333 -49.31 1.50 31.97
CA LEU A 333 -48.17 0.64 32.12
C LEU A 333 -47.31 0.75 30.86
N CYS A 334 -46.10 1.24 31.02
CA CYS A 334 -45.14 1.43 29.91
C CYS A 334 -44.02 0.41 30.00
N ILE A 335 -44.02 -0.57 29.09
CA ILE A 335 -43.13 -1.70 29.10
C ILE A 335 -42.11 -1.50 27.99
N GLY A 336 -40.84 -1.38 28.36
CA GLY A 336 -39.72 -1.24 27.46
C GLY A 336 -38.87 -2.49 27.41
N GLU A 337 -38.32 -2.75 26.25
CA GLU A 337 -37.36 -3.86 26.06
C GLU A 337 -36.06 -3.54 26.78
N LYS A 338 -35.52 -4.51 27.55
CA LYS A 338 -34.19 -4.40 28.16
C LYS A 338 -33.10 -4.41 27.09
N ASP A 339 -31.96 -3.84 27.42
CA ASP A 339 -30.78 -3.88 26.59
C ASP A 339 -30.32 -5.32 26.32
N MET A 340 -29.63 -5.50 25.22
CA MET A 340 -29.16 -6.81 24.77
C MET A 340 -28.28 -7.49 25.81
N GLU A 341 -27.43 -6.75 26.49
CA GLU A 341 -26.49 -7.26 27.48
C GLU A 341 -27.24 -7.89 28.65
N SER A 342 -28.23 -7.20 29.20
CA SER A 342 -29.08 -7.71 30.28
C SER A 342 -29.85 -8.97 29.90
N LYS A 343 -30.32 -9.09 28.64
CA LYS A 343 -30.98 -10.29 28.14
C LYS A 343 -30.04 -11.47 28.05
N LEU A 344 -28.85 -11.22 27.49
CA LEU A 344 -27.81 -12.24 27.36
C LEU A 344 -27.36 -12.75 28.72
N ASP A 345 -27.19 -11.88 29.70
CA ASP A 345 -26.82 -12.26 31.07
C ASP A 345 -27.87 -13.16 31.73
N MET A 346 -29.16 -12.88 31.50
CA MET A 346 -30.21 -13.77 31.97
C MET A 346 -30.18 -15.14 31.32
N LEU A 347 -29.86 -15.22 30.04
CA LEU A 347 -29.72 -16.48 29.32
C LEU A 347 -28.44 -17.25 29.75
N PHE A 348 -27.35 -16.55 29.98
CA PHE A 348 -26.09 -17.17 30.46
C PHE A 348 -26.23 -17.74 31.86
N LYS A 349 -26.91 -17.06 32.77
CA LYS A 349 -27.22 -17.57 34.12
C LYS A 349 -27.99 -18.88 34.08
N LYS A 350 -28.76 -19.13 33.02
CA LYS A 350 -29.51 -20.38 32.80
C LYS A 350 -28.83 -21.35 31.84
N ASN A 351 -27.60 -21.07 31.42
CA ASN A 351 -26.81 -21.87 30.46
C ASN A 351 -27.52 -22.10 29.12
N LEU A 352 -28.29 -21.12 28.64
CA LEU A 352 -29.04 -21.19 27.39
C LEU A 352 -28.31 -20.50 26.25
N TYR A 353 -27.10 -20.91 25.98
CA TYR A 353 -26.20 -20.29 24.97
C TYR A 353 -26.74 -20.37 23.56
N THR A 354 -27.37 -21.47 23.17
CA THR A 354 -27.98 -21.64 21.85
C THR A 354 -29.09 -20.62 21.59
N VAL A 355 -29.89 -20.35 22.63
CA VAL A 355 -30.93 -19.31 22.56
C VAL A 355 -30.32 -17.92 22.49
N ALA A 356 -29.25 -17.68 23.25
CA ALA A 356 -28.48 -16.42 23.18
C ALA A 356 -27.93 -16.16 21.80
N ILE A 357 -27.33 -17.16 21.13
CA ILE A 357 -26.85 -17.05 19.76
C ILE A 357 -27.99 -16.71 18.81
N ASN A 358 -29.10 -17.44 18.86
CA ASN A 358 -30.27 -17.20 18.02
C ASN A 358 -30.83 -15.78 18.22
N LEU A 359 -30.87 -15.30 19.47
CA LEU A 359 -31.33 -13.97 19.80
C LEU A 359 -30.49 -12.88 19.16
N VAL A 360 -29.18 -12.98 19.29
CA VAL A 360 -28.22 -12.04 18.71
C VAL A 360 -28.29 -12.04 17.17
N GLN A 361 -28.38 -13.21 16.55
CA GLN A 361 -28.54 -13.35 15.11
C GLN A 361 -29.87 -12.79 14.59
N SER A 362 -30.95 -12.97 15.35
CA SER A 362 -32.29 -12.51 14.93
C SER A 362 -32.42 -10.99 14.93
N GLN A 363 -31.66 -10.30 15.76
CA GLN A 363 -31.70 -8.84 15.86
C GLN A 363 -30.67 -8.14 15.00
N GLN A 364 -30.00 -8.88 14.09
CA GLN A 364 -28.93 -8.36 13.22
C GLN A 364 -27.87 -7.58 14.01
N ALA A 365 -27.60 -8.04 15.24
CA ALA A 365 -26.59 -7.44 16.08
C ALA A 365 -25.21 -7.55 15.42
N ASN A 366 -24.31 -6.64 15.78
CA ASN A 366 -22.96 -6.60 15.26
C ASN A 366 -22.27 -7.97 15.42
N ALA A 367 -21.51 -8.37 14.41
CA ALA A 367 -20.77 -9.62 14.40
C ALA A 367 -19.87 -9.81 15.65
N ALA A 368 -19.38 -8.71 16.22
CA ALA A 368 -18.62 -8.71 17.47
C ALA A 368 -19.46 -9.19 18.68
N ALA A 369 -20.73 -8.80 18.77
CA ALA A 369 -21.62 -9.27 19.83
C ALA A 369 -21.92 -10.78 19.72
N THR A 370 -22.07 -11.26 18.48
CA THR A 370 -22.23 -12.70 18.22
C THR A 370 -20.97 -13.48 18.64
N ALA A 371 -19.80 -12.95 18.33
CA ALA A 371 -18.53 -13.56 18.72
C ALA A 371 -18.35 -13.63 20.24
N GLU A 372 -18.80 -12.61 20.98
CA GLU A 372 -18.73 -12.60 22.45
C GLU A 372 -19.65 -13.66 23.06
N VAL A 373 -20.85 -13.87 22.52
CA VAL A 373 -21.77 -14.92 22.96
C VAL A 373 -21.18 -16.29 22.69
N LEU A 374 -20.62 -16.49 21.49
CA LEU A 374 -19.93 -17.74 21.12
C LEU A 374 -18.73 -18.00 22.01
N ARG A 375 -17.97 -16.97 22.38
CA ARG A 375 -16.85 -17.06 23.31
C ARG A 375 -17.32 -17.58 24.68
N LYS A 376 -18.35 -16.97 25.27
CA LYS A 376 -18.92 -17.39 26.57
C LYS A 376 -19.46 -18.82 26.50
N TYR A 377 -20.06 -19.19 25.37
CA TYR A 377 -20.53 -20.55 25.17
C TYR A 377 -19.38 -21.55 25.11
N ALA A 378 -18.36 -21.23 24.32
CA ALA A 378 -17.16 -22.05 24.21
C ALA A 378 -16.43 -22.17 25.55
N ASP A 379 -16.35 -21.10 26.35
CA ASP A 379 -15.78 -21.12 27.69
C ASP A 379 -16.56 -22.07 28.63
N HIS A 380 -17.88 -22.08 28.52
CA HIS A 380 -18.73 -22.99 29.29
C HIS A 380 -18.51 -24.44 28.87
N LEU A 381 -18.44 -24.73 27.57
CA LEU A 381 -18.16 -26.08 27.07
C LEU A 381 -16.74 -26.54 27.50
N TYR A 382 -15.77 -25.61 27.42
CA TYR A 382 -14.41 -25.87 27.90
C TYR A 382 -14.38 -26.22 29.38
N SER A 383 -15.14 -25.52 30.22
CA SER A 383 -15.25 -25.82 31.64
C SER A 383 -15.88 -27.21 31.94
N LYS A 384 -16.72 -27.67 31.04
CA LYS A 384 -17.31 -29.04 31.09
C LYS A 384 -16.41 -30.11 30.51
N GLN A 385 -15.24 -29.76 30.02
CA GLN A 385 -14.30 -30.63 29.32
C GLN A 385 -14.79 -31.15 27.96
N GLU A 386 -15.78 -30.54 27.37
CA GLU A 386 -16.25 -30.80 26.00
C GLU A 386 -15.40 -30.01 24.98
N PHE A 387 -14.14 -30.42 24.85
CA PHE A 387 -13.12 -29.60 24.11
C PHE A 387 -13.37 -29.52 22.62
N ASP A 388 -13.92 -30.56 22.01
CA ASP A 388 -14.19 -30.58 20.56
C ASP A 388 -15.31 -29.61 20.20
N GLU A 389 -16.37 -29.60 21.00
CA GLU A 389 -17.48 -28.69 20.80
C GLU A 389 -17.11 -27.25 21.16
N ALA A 390 -16.33 -27.08 22.25
CA ALA A 390 -15.78 -25.76 22.59
C ALA A 390 -14.93 -25.19 21.43
N MET A 391 -14.08 -26.00 20.85
CA MET A 391 -13.25 -25.60 19.70
C MET A 391 -14.11 -25.24 18.49
N SER A 392 -15.16 -26.01 18.21
CA SER A 392 -16.10 -25.69 17.15
C SER A 392 -16.69 -24.28 17.32
N GLN A 393 -17.07 -23.91 18.54
CA GLN A 393 -17.61 -22.55 18.81
C GLN A 393 -16.51 -21.47 18.69
N TYR A 394 -15.30 -21.73 19.19
CA TYR A 394 -14.18 -20.77 19.02
C TYR A 394 -13.82 -20.54 17.56
N THR A 395 -13.91 -21.53 16.69
CA THR A 395 -13.64 -21.32 15.25
C THR A 395 -14.60 -20.33 14.59
N HIS A 396 -15.81 -20.21 15.09
CA HIS A 396 -16.77 -19.21 14.61
C HIS A 396 -16.47 -17.79 15.09
N THR A 397 -15.63 -17.62 16.12
CA THR A 397 -15.23 -16.31 16.63
C THR A 397 -14.02 -15.70 15.92
N ILE A 398 -13.40 -16.43 15.00
CA ILE A 398 -12.21 -16.00 14.25
C ILE A 398 -12.51 -14.73 13.45
N GLY A 399 -11.72 -13.70 13.69
CA GLY A 399 -11.87 -12.36 13.11
C GLY A 399 -12.42 -11.32 14.07
N HIS A 400 -12.97 -11.75 15.23
CA HIS A 400 -13.52 -10.87 16.26
C HIS A 400 -12.88 -11.07 17.64
N LEU A 401 -12.51 -12.31 17.96
CA LEU A 401 -11.79 -12.65 19.18
C LEU A 401 -10.30 -12.76 18.87
N GLU A 402 -9.45 -12.28 19.78
CA GLU A 402 -8.01 -12.47 19.66
C GLU A 402 -7.64 -13.96 19.68
N PRO A 403 -6.91 -14.43 18.67
CA PRO A 403 -6.48 -15.82 18.59
C PRO A 403 -5.65 -16.28 19.80
N SER A 404 -4.86 -15.38 20.37
CA SER A 404 -4.03 -15.63 21.57
C SER A 404 -4.83 -16.21 22.75
N TYR A 405 -6.04 -15.71 22.95
CA TYR A 405 -6.92 -16.20 24.01
C TYR A 405 -7.28 -17.69 23.89
N VAL A 406 -7.61 -18.13 22.67
CA VAL A 406 -7.96 -19.52 22.40
C VAL A 406 -6.72 -20.40 22.40
N ILE A 407 -5.64 -19.92 21.77
CA ILE A 407 -4.37 -20.63 21.67
C ILE A 407 -3.82 -20.94 23.07
N GLN A 408 -3.78 -19.96 23.97
CA GLN A 408 -3.28 -20.15 25.34
C GLN A 408 -4.06 -21.24 26.09
N LYS A 409 -5.39 -21.20 26.03
CA LYS A 409 -6.23 -22.20 26.72
C LYS A 409 -5.95 -23.63 26.24
N PHE A 410 -5.79 -23.82 24.93
CA PHE A 410 -5.60 -25.16 24.38
C PHE A 410 -4.15 -25.64 24.42
N LEU A 411 -3.19 -24.72 24.47
CA LEU A 411 -1.80 -25.08 24.76
C LEU A 411 -1.64 -25.63 26.17
N ASP A 412 -2.23 -24.96 27.15
CA ASP A 412 -2.16 -25.37 28.57
C ASP A 412 -2.82 -26.76 28.80
N ALA A 413 -3.86 -27.02 28.04
CA ALA A 413 -4.58 -28.29 28.13
C ALA A 413 -3.94 -29.45 27.33
N GLN A 414 -2.80 -29.22 26.68
CA GLN A 414 -2.11 -30.16 25.78
C GLN A 414 -3.01 -30.78 24.70
N ARG A 415 -4.00 -30.04 24.25
CA ARG A 415 -4.96 -30.46 23.21
C ARG A 415 -4.52 -30.00 21.82
N ILE A 416 -3.37 -30.51 21.40
CA ILE A 416 -2.72 -30.14 20.13
C ILE A 416 -3.62 -30.38 18.93
N TYR A 417 -4.42 -31.44 18.92
CA TYR A 417 -5.33 -31.74 17.82
C TYR A 417 -6.42 -30.67 17.64
N ASN A 418 -7.02 -30.20 18.73
CA ASN A 418 -8.04 -29.14 18.67
C ASN A 418 -7.43 -27.81 18.27
N LEU A 419 -6.24 -27.52 18.78
CA LEU A 419 -5.48 -26.33 18.40
C LEU A 419 -5.14 -26.34 16.91
N THR A 420 -4.75 -27.49 16.37
CA THR A 420 -4.49 -27.63 14.94
C THR A 420 -5.70 -27.24 14.10
N LYS A 421 -6.89 -27.75 14.42
CA LYS A 421 -8.13 -27.39 13.74
C LYS A 421 -8.42 -25.89 13.78
N TYR A 422 -8.14 -25.23 14.90
CA TYR A 422 -8.34 -23.80 15.04
C TYR A 422 -7.39 -22.99 14.16
N LEU A 423 -6.12 -23.39 14.18
CA LEU A 423 -5.09 -22.73 13.37
C LEU A 423 -5.32 -22.95 11.87
N GLU A 424 -5.77 -24.14 11.44
CA GLU A 424 -6.18 -24.43 10.06
C GLU A 424 -7.27 -23.45 9.61
N LYS A 425 -8.31 -23.26 10.43
CA LYS A 425 -9.41 -22.33 10.13
C LYS A 425 -8.96 -20.86 10.14
N LEU A 426 -7.98 -20.52 10.97
CA LEU A 426 -7.39 -19.19 11.01
C LEU A 426 -6.64 -18.89 9.71
N HIS A 427 -5.92 -19.88 9.19
CA HIS A 427 -5.23 -19.79 7.89
C HIS A 427 -6.21 -19.73 6.72
N GLU A 428 -7.28 -20.56 6.71
CA GLU A 428 -8.32 -20.48 5.66
C GLU A 428 -8.95 -19.09 5.54
N LYS A 429 -9.10 -18.39 6.68
CA LYS A 429 -9.63 -17.01 6.70
C LYS A 429 -8.59 -15.92 6.40
N GLY A 430 -7.32 -16.26 6.22
CA GLY A 430 -6.25 -15.31 5.94
C GLY A 430 -5.87 -14.39 7.11
N LEU A 431 -6.23 -14.75 8.36
CA LEU A 431 -5.97 -13.95 9.55
C LEU A 431 -4.81 -14.51 10.40
N ALA A 432 -4.09 -15.50 9.89
CA ALA A 432 -2.96 -16.08 10.58
C ALA A 432 -1.73 -15.16 10.54
N SER A 433 -1.09 -14.97 11.71
CA SER A 433 0.20 -14.29 11.82
C SER A 433 1.35 -15.28 11.57
N LYS A 434 2.58 -14.76 11.50
CA LYS A 434 3.80 -15.55 11.42
C LYS A 434 3.90 -16.56 12.56
N ASP A 435 3.54 -16.14 13.77
CA ASP A 435 3.58 -17.00 14.96
C ASP A 435 2.53 -18.11 14.89
N HIS A 436 1.35 -17.80 14.36
CA HIS A 436 0.30 -18.81 14.16
C HIS A 436 0.71 -19.88 13.15
N THR A 437 1.39 -19.49 12.07
CA THR A 437 1.96 -20.43 11.08
C THR A 437 3.01 -21.31 11.71
N THR A 438 3.92 -20.72 12.48
CA THR A 438 4.95 -21.47 13.21
C THR A 438 4.33 -22.48 14.17
N LEU A 439 3.30 -22.06 14.89
CA LEU A 439 2.60 -22.94 15.83
C LEU A 439 1.87 -24.08 15.11
N LEU A 440 1.21 -23.80 13.97
CA LEU A 440 0.53 -24.81 13.16
C LEU A 440 1.51 -25.85 12.62
N LEU A 441 2.63 -25.41 12.07
CA LEU A 441 3.67 -26.29 11.58
C LEU A 441 4.26 -27.13 12.71
N ASN A 442 4.50 -26.54 13.90
CA ASN A 442 4.92 -27.27 15.09
C ASN A 442 3.87 -28.30 15.55
N CYS A 443 2.57 -27.97 15.41
CA CYS A 443 1.51 -28.93 15.72
C CYS A 443 1.52 -30.10 14.76
N TYR A 444 1.66 -29.91 13.46
CA TYR A 444 1.76 -30.96 12.46
C TYR A 444 3.00 -31.86 12.70
N THR A 445 4.13 -31.25 13.02
CA THR A 445 5.36 -31.99 13.32
C THR A 445 5.22 -32.83 14.59
N LYS A 446 4.58 -32.31 15.65
CA LYS A 446 4.31 -33.06 16.89
C LYS A 446 3.29 -34.20 16.70
N LEU A 447 2.26 -33.97 15.88
CA LEU A 447 1.27 -35.00 15.53
C LEU A 447 1.82 -36.02 14.54
N LYS A 448 3.01 -35.74 13.93
CA LYS A 448 3.60 -36.52 12.84
C LYS A 448 2.66 -36.72 11.65
N ASP A 449 1.82 -35.71 11.39
CA ASP A 449 0.85 -35.72 10.31
C ASP A 449 1.52 -35.18 9.03
N VAL A 450 2.29 -36.04 8.39
CA VAL A 450 3.04 -35.69 7.16
C VAL A 450 2.09 -35.42 6.00
N GLU A 451 0.92 -36.03 5.96
CA GLU A 451 -0.07 -35.84 4.91
C GLU A 451 -0.63 -34.41 4.94
N LYS A 452 -1.02 -33.92 6.11
CA LYS A 452 -1.50 -32.56 6.29
C LYS A 452 -0.40 -31.53 6.09
N LEU A 453 0.82 -31.83 6.57
CA LEU A 453 1.98 -30.98 6.31
C LEU A 453 2.22 -30.85 4.80
N ASN A 454 2.18 -31.98 4.08
CA ASN A 454 2.29 -31.99 2.62
C ASN A 454 1.17 -31.20 1.93
N ALA A 455 -0.08 -31.43 2.36
CA ALA A 455 -1.24 -30.74 1.80
C ALA A 455 -1.17 -29.21 2.07
N PHE A 456 -0.73 -28.82 3.26
CA PHE A 456 -0.55 -27.43 3.64
C PHE A 456 0.54 -26.73 2.80
N ILE A 457 1.67 -27.42 2.61
CA ILE A 457 2.81 -26.89 1.85
C ILE A 457 2.56 -26.94 0.34
N LYS A 458 1.90 -27.98 -0.17
CA LYS A 458 1.64 -28.21 -1.61
C LYS A 458 0.30 -27.68 -2.09
N SER A 459 -0.40 -26.85 -1.28
CA SER A 459 -1.71 -26.30 -1.68
C SER A 459 -1.65 -25.73 -3.11
N GLU A 460 -2.54 -26.22 -3.99
CA GLU A 460 -2.53 -25.96 -5.43
C GLU A 460 -2.96 -24.51 -5.81
N ASP A 461 -3.55 -23.79 -4.88
CA ASP A 461 -3.98 -22.40 -5.09
C ASP A 461 -2.79 -21.44 -5.15
N GLY A 462 -2.06 -21.40 -6.21
CA GLY A 462 -0.98 -20.46 -6.63
C GLY A 462 -0.36 -19.45 -5.63
N GLU A 463 -1.08 -19.02 -4.65
CA GLU A 463 -0.63 -18.13 -3.58
C GLU A 463 -0.39 -18.88 -2.28
N LEU A 464 0.82 -18.83 -1.78
CA LEU A 464 1.19 -19.35 -0.46
C LEU A 464 0.53 -18.45 0.62
N LYS A 465 -0.56 -18.93 1.21
CA LYS A 465 -1.35 -18.23 2.24
C LYS A 465 -0.67 -18.16 3.62
N PHE A 466 0.63 -18.43 3.70
CA PHE A 466 1.40 -18.48 4.95
C PHE A 466 2.72 -17.71 4.80
N ASP A 467 3.33 -17.37 5.94
CA ASP A 467 4.66 -16.81 5.93
C ASP A 467 5.70 -17.86 5.54
N VAL A 468 6.21 -17.71 4.33
CA VAL A 468 7.13 -18.64 3.68
C VAL A 468 8.41 -18.82 4.50
N GLU A 469 8.95 -17.75 5.03
CA GLU A 469 10.20 -17.78 5.79
C GLU A 469 10.06 -18.57 7.09
N THR A 470 8.95 -18.36 7.79
CA THR A 470 8.64 -19.09 9.00
C THR A 470 8.40 -20.57 8.71
N ALA A 471 7.70 -20.90 7.64
CA ALA A 471 7.46 -22.28 7.23
C ALA A 471 8.76 -23.03 6.95
N ILE A 472 9.68 -22.38 6.22
CA ILE A 472 10.99 -22.94 5.92
C ILE A 472 11.79 -23.19 7.22
N LYS A 473 11.83 -22.23 8.13
CA LYS A 473 12.55 -22.34 9.41
C LYS A 473 12.04 -23.49 10.25
N VAL A 474 10.71 -23.66 10.35
CA VAL A 474 10.11 -24.74 11.14
C VAL A 474 10.34 -26.11 10.50
N CYS A 475 10.16 -26.25 9.19
CA CYS A 475 10.43 -27.50 8.48
C CYS A 475 11.90 -27.88 8.61
N ARG A 476 12.81 -26.93 8.53
CA ARG A 476 14.25 -27.11 8.71
C ARG A 476 14.61 -27.58 10.13
N ALA A 477 14.04 -26.92 11.16
CA ALA A 477 14.24 -27.29 12.56
C ALA A 477 13.67 -28.66 12.90
N ALA A 478 12.70 -29.15 12.15
CA ALA A 478 12.10 -30.46 12.30
C ALA A 478 12.74 -31.54 11.41
N ASN A 479 13.81 -31.24 10.70
CA ASN A 479 14.51 -32.10 9.74
C ASN A 479 13.67 -32.53 8.52
N TYR A 480 12.63 -31.73 8.15
CA TYR A 480 11.87 -31.93 6.93
C TYR A 480 12.46 -31.13 5.79
N HIS A 481 13.70 -31.43 5.39
CA HIS A 481 14.48 -30.66 4.41
C HIS A 481 13.83 -30.64 3.02
N GLU A 482 13.26 -31.77 2.57
CA GLU A 482 12.56 -31.83 1.28
C GLU A 482 11.38 -30.84 1.21
N HIS A 483 10.61 -30.72 2.29
CA HIS A 483 9.48 -29.82 2.37
C HIS A 483 9.93 -28.37 2.41
N ALA A 484 10.98 -28.09 3.17
CA ALA A 484 11.58 -26.76 3.25
C ALA A 484 12.11 -26.31 1.89
N MET A 485 12.79 -27.21 1.15
CA MET A 485 13.27 -26.94 -0.21
C MET A 485 12.13 -26.69 -1.19
N TYR A 486 11.07 -27.50 -1.12
CA TYR A 486 9.91 -27.34 -1.98
C TYR A 486 9.26 -25.95 -1.78
N VAL A 487 9.06 -25.53 -0.52
CA VAL A 487 8.50 -24.22 -0.18
C VAL A 487 9.40 -23.10 -0.67
N ALA A 488 10.70 -23.20 -0.43
CA ALA A 488 11.68 -22.22 -0.86
C ALA A 488 11.69 -22.05 -2.38
N LYS A 489 11.66 -23.17 -3.11
CA LYS A 489 11.62 -23.17 -4.58
C LYS A 489 10.33 -22.57 -5.14
N LYS A 490 9.17 -22.95 -4.60
CA LYS A 490 7.85 -22.45 -5.05
C LYS A 490 7.68 -20.95 -4.76
N ALA A 491 8.25 -20.46 -3.68
CA ALA A 491 8.18 -19.06 -3.28
C ALA A 491 9.26 -18.17 -3.92
N GLY A 492 10.15 -18.75 -4.74
CA GLY A 492 11.27 -18.00 -5.32
C GLY A 492 12.29 -17.52 -4.29
N ARG A 493 12.36 -18.15 -3.11
CA ARG A 493 13.30 -17.81 -2.06
C ARG A 493 14.59 -18.63 -2.25
N HIS A 494 15.37 -18.22 -3.23
CA HIS A 494 16.59 -18.93 -3.65
C HIS A 494 17.63 -19.02 -2.55
N GLU A 495 17.72 -17.98 -1.71
CA GLU A 495 18.62 -17.94 -0.54
C GLU A 495 18.37 -19.12 0.43
N TRP A 496 17.09 -19.33 0.80
CA TRP A 496 16.73 -20.42 1.72
C TRP A 496 16.92 -21.81 1.11
N TYR A 497 16.64 -21.95 -0.19
CA TYR A 497 16.84 -23.20 -0.90
C TYR A 497 18.31 -23.61 -0.89
N LEU A 498 19.18 -22.67 -1.23
CA LEU A 498 20.62 -22.88 -1.23
C LEU A 498 21.19 -23.07 0.17
N LYS A 499 20.66 -22.35 1.15
CA LYS A 499 21.05 -22.52 2.56
C LYS A 499 20.80 -23.92 3.08
N ILE A 500 19.65 -24.52 2.72
CA ILE A 500 19.34 -25.90 3.10
C ILE A 500 20.26 -26.89 2.39
N LEU A 501 20.50 -26.70 1.10
CA LEU A 501 21.41 -27.58 0.34
C LEU A 501 22.83 -27.53 0.87
N LEU A 502 23.33 -26.35 1.19
CA LEU A 502 24.73 -26.16 1.58
C LEU A 502 24.98 -26.45 3.06
N GLU A 503 24.10 -25.97 3.97
CA GLU A 503 24.32 -26.11 5.41
C GLU A 503 23.77 -27.40 5.98
N ASP A 504 22.58 -27.85 5.53
CA ASP A 504 21.90 -28.99 6.14
C ASP A 504 22.17 -30.31 5.41
N LEU A 505 22.23 -30.28 4.08
CA LEU A 505 22.43 -31.48 3.25
C LEU A 505 23.87 -31.68 2.74
N GLY A 506 24.65 -30.61 2.65
CA GLY A 506 26.01 -30.64 2.10
C GLY A 506 26.08 -31.03 0.62
N SER A 507 24.99 -30.81 -0.14
CA SER A 507 24.91 -31.20 -1.56
C SER A 507 25.36 -30.04 -2.45
N TYR A 508 26.69 -29.86 -2.56
CA TYR A 508 27.27 -28.74 -3.31
C TYR A 508 27.01 -28.81 -4.82
N GLU A 509 26.96 -30.00 -5.38
CA GLU A 509 26.72 -30.22 -6.82
C GLU A 509 25.30 -29.79 -7.21
N GLU A 510 24.31 -30.19 -6.41
CA GLU A 510 22.93 -29.78 -6.65
C GLU A 510 22.73 -28.25 -6.45
N ALA A 511 23.45 -27.65 -5.51
CA ALA A 511 23.45 -26.22 -5.31
C ALA A 511 24.02 -25.47 -6.51
N LEU A 512 25.11 -25.95 -7.08
CA LEU A 512 25.71 -25.36 -8.29
C LEU A 512 24.81 -25.51 -9.53
N LEU A 513 24.20 -26.67 -9.72
CA LEU A 513 23.22 -26.87 -10.79
C LEU A 513 21.99 -25.96 -10.64
N TYR A 514 21.56 -25.76 -9.40
CA TYR A 514 20.46 -24.84 -9.13
C TYR A 514 20.82 -23.38 -9.41
N ILE A 515 21.99 -22.93 -8.98
CA ILE A 515 22.49 -21.56 -9.27
C ILE A 515 22.61 -21.35 -10.77
N ALA A 516 23.10 -22.35 -11.52
CA ALA A 516 23.20 -22.29 -12.97
C ALA A 516 21.83 -22.20 -13.68
N SER A 517 20.74 -22.59 -13.01
CA SER A 517 19.36 -22.52 -13.53
C SER A 517 18.64 -21.20 -13.19
N LEU A 518 19.23 -20.34 -12.35
CA LEU A 518 18.64 -19.06 -11.94
C LEU A 518 18.89 -17.98 -13.01
N GLU A 519 18.08 -16.92 -12.95
CA GLU A 519 18.35 -15.71 -13.73
C GLU A 519 19.73 -15.13 -13.37
N PRO A 520 20.49 -14.60 -14.33
CA PRO A 520 21.84 -14.08 -14.10
C PRO A 520 21.96 -13.05 -12.98
N SER A 521 20.93 -12.20 -12.81
CA SER A 521 20.85 -11.21 -11.73
C SER A 521 20.77 -11.87 -10.34
N GLN A 522 19.92 -12.89 -10.21
CA GLN A 522 19.71 -13.63 -8.96
C GLN A 522 20.89 -14.57 -8.67
N ALA A 523 21.40 -15.24 -9.70
CA ALA A 523 22.58 -16.08 -9.59
C ALA A 523 23.79 -15.27 -9.11
N GLY A 524 24.00 -14.05 -9.62
CA GLY A 524 25.07 -13.17 -9.18
C GLY A 524 24.99 -12.80 -7.69
N VAL A 525 23.80 -12.51 -7.17
CA VAL A 525 23.60 -12.21 -5.74
C VAL A 525 23.87 -13.44 -4.88
N THR A 526 23.34 -14.59 -5.27
CA THR A 526 23.50 -15.84 -4.52
C THR A 526 24.95 -16.34 -4.50
N VAL A 527 25.67 -16.19 -5.59
CA VAL A 527 27.10 -16.53 -5.65
C VAL A 527 27.92 -15.59 -4.78
N LYS A 528 27.57 -14.30 -4.68
CA LYS A 528 28.24 -13.37 -3.75
C LYS A 528 28.10 -13.80 -2.29
N GLU A 529 26.96 -14.39 -1.91
CA GLU A 529 26.67 -14.82 -0.53
C GLU A 529 27.29 -16.17 -0.19
N TYR A 530 27.14 -17.18 -1.06
CA TYR A 530 27.54 -18.57 -0.77
C TYR A 530 28.80 -19.01 -1.52
N GLY A 531 29.35 -18.16 -2.35
CA GLY A 531 30.47 -18.50 -3.20
C GLY A 531 31.72 -18.96 -2.44
N LYS A 532 31.96 -18.43 -1.23
CA LYS A 532 33.09 -18.88 -0.38
C LYS A 532 33.02 -20.36 -0.08
N THR A 533 31.87 -20.85 0.36
CA THR A 533 31.67 -22.28 0.68
C THR A 533 31.70 -23.16 -0.57
N LEU A 534 31.21 -22.64 -1.69
CA LEU A 534 31.25 -23.35 -2.96
C LEU A 534 32.69 -23.48 -3.53
N ILE A 535 33.50 -22.46 -3.44
CA ILE A 535 34.87 -22.50 -3.86
C ILE A 535 35.73 -23.41 -2.98
N GLU A 536 35.45 -23.44 -1.69
CA GLU A 536 36.16 -24.32 -0.76
C GLU A 536 35.96 -25.80 -1.10
N HIS A 537 34.76 -26.20 -1.56
CA HIS A 537 34.44 -27.59 -1.81
C HIS A 537 34.47 -27.99 -3.27
N LYS A 538 34.11 -27.10 -4.21
CA LYS A 538 34.04 -27.36 -5.65
C LYS A 538 34.54 -26.15 -6.46
N PRO A 539 35.85 -25.89 -6.48
CA PRO A 539 36.38 -24.69 -7.11
C PRO A 539 36.21 -24.64 -8.63
N GLU A 540 36.43 -25.75 -9.33
CA GLU A 540 36.38 -25.77 -10.80
C GLU A 540 34.96 -25.50 -11.34
N GLU A 541 33.97 -26.16 -10.80
CA GLU A 541 32.57 -26.01 -11.22
C GLU A 541 32.01 -24.60 -10.88
N THR A 542 32.45 -24.04 -9.74
CA THR A 542 32.10 -22.68 -9.34
C THR A 542 32.69 -21.63 -10.28
N ILE A 543 33.94 -21.82 -10.72
CA ILE A 543 34.59 -20.95 -11.71
C ILE A 543 33.84 -21.00 -13.04
N GLU A 544 33.37 -22.18 -13.47
CA GLU A 544 32.59 -22.28 -14.71
C GLU A 544 31.27 -21.49 -14.66
N ILE A 545 30.60 -21.51 -13.53
CA ILE A 545 29.38 -20.73 -13.35
C ILE A 545 29.67 -19.24 -13.31
N LEU A 546 30.73 -18.81 -12.61
CA LEU A 546 31.17 -17.43 -12.59
C LEU A 546 31.56 -16.93 -13.98
N MET A 547 32.23 -17.78 -14.75
CA MET A 547 32.55 -17.48 -16.13
C MET A 547 31.31 -17.28 -16.99
N LYS A 548 30.31 -18.12 -16.86
CA LYS A 548 29.04 -17.96 -17.57
C LYS A 548 28.34 -16.65 -17.18
N LEU A 549 28.25 -16.35 -15.88
CA LEU A 549 27.61 -15.13 -15.39
C LEU A 549 28.27 -13.84 -15.87
N CYS A 550 29.61 -13.88 -16.05
CA CYS A 550 30.38 -12.71 -16.49
C CYS A 550 30.55 -12.61 -18.01
N THR A 551 30.28 -13.68 -18.79
CA THR A 551 30.55 -13.70 -20.24
C THR A 551 29.29 -13.87 -21.10
N GLU A 552 28.22 -14.46 -20.60
CA GLU A 552 26.97 -14.66 -21.36
C GLU A 552 26.12 -13.42 -21.27
N GLU A 553 25.97 -12.69 -22.37
CA GLU A 553 24.95 -11.69 -22.52
C GLU A 553 23.59 -12.40 -22.63
N ASP A 554 22.65 -12.02 -21.76
CA ASP A 554 21.31 -12.57 -21.75
C ASP A 554 20.63 -12.37 -23.12
N GLU A 555 20.38 -13.44 -23.87
CA GLU A 555 19.63 -13.36 -25.13
C GLU A 555 18.19 -12.86 -24.94
N ALA A 556 17.64 -12.96 -23.74
CA ALA A 556 16.36 -12.41 -23.37
C ALA A 556 16.42 -10.87 -23.27
N ALA A 557 17.49 -10.32 -22.72
CA ALA A 557 17.70 -8.88 -22.63
C ALA A 557 17.89 -8.24 -24.02
N LYS A 558 18.44 -8.99 -24.98
CA LYS A 558 18.57 -8.53 -26.39
C LYS A 558 17.20 -8.39 -27.10
N ARG A 559 16.20 -9.16 -26.72
CA ARG A 559 14.84 -9.06 -27.29
C ARG A 559 14.04 -7.89 -26.73
N GLU A 560 14.28 -7.47 -25.50
CA GLU A 560 13.63 -6.33 -24.85
C GLU A 560 14.34 -4.99 -25.13
N ALA A 561 15.61 -5.01 -25.49
CA ALA A 561 16.40 -3.81 -25.83
C ALA A 561 15.96 -3.11 -27.11
N SER A 562 15.04 -3.66 -27.90
CA SER A 562 14.44 -2.98 -29.06
C SER A 562 13.59 -1.75 -28.69
N ASN A 563 13.31 -1.52 -27.41
CA ASN A 563 12.48 -0.41 -26.88
C ASN A 563 13.26 0.57 -25.95
N GLY A 564 14.52 0.82 -26.24
CA GLY A 564 15.29 1.97 -25.69
C GLY A 564 15.31 2.11 -24.18
N THR A 565 16.50 1.95 -23.57
CA THR A 565 16.87 2.24 -22.18
C THR A 565 16.80 1.08 -21.19
N TYR A 566 17.59 0.01 -21.42
CA TYR A 566 18.11 -0.78 -20.30
C TYR A 566 19.58 -1.11 -20.59
N VAL A 567 20.46 -0.65 -19.72
CA VAL A 567 21.86 -1.08 -19.69
C VAL A 567 21.85 -2.48 -19.08
N SER A 568 22.13 -3.49 -19.89
CA SER A 568 22.38 -4.86 -19.43
C SER A 568 23.60 -4.83 -18.51
N MET A 569 23.40 -4.86 -17.21
CA MET A 569 24.48 -4.97 -16.25
C MET A 569 24.90 -6.45 -16.16
N VAL A 570 25.77 -6.88 -17.06
CA VAL A 570 26.54 -8.10 -16.83
C VAL A 570 27.39 -7.86 -15.57
N PRO A 571 27.30 -8.73 -14.56
CA PRO A 571 28.04 -8.54 -13.31
C PRO A 571 29.54 -8.47 -13.61
N SER A 572 30.21 -7.48 -13.04
CA SER A 572 31.65 -7.34 -13.19
C SER A 572 32.38 -8.47 -12.44
N PRO A 573 33.46 -9.05 -13.03
CA PRO A 573 34.31 -10.00 -12.30
C PRO A 573 34.83 -9.47 -10.96
N VAL A 574 35.02 -8.16 -10.86
CA VAL A 574 35.49 -7.47 -9.65
C VAL A 574 34.51 -7.65 -8.50
N ASP A 575 33.21 -7.72 -8.79
CA ASP A 575 32.16 -7.94 -7.79
C ASP A 575 32.30 -9.28 -7.05
N PHE A 576 33.03 -10.22 -7.62
CA PHE A 576 33.19 -11.57 -7.07
C PHE A 576 34.57 -11.81 -6.43
N LEU A 577 35.46 -10.83 -6.43
CA LEU A 577 36.80 -10.99 -5.82
C LEU A 577 36.76 -11.40 -4.34
N ASN A 578 35.77 -10.89 -3.63
CA ASN A 578 35.56 -11.19 -2.19
C ASN A 578 35.36 -12.68 -1.91
N ILE A 579 34.91 -13.43 -2.88
CA ILE A 579 34.63 -14.87 -2.74
C ILE A 579 35.90 -15.65 -2.61
N PHE A 580 36.98 -15.18 -3.22
CA PHE A 580 38.27 -15.84 -3.37
C PHE A 580 39.32 -15.45 -2.33
N VAL A 581 38.98 -14.65 -1.30
CA VAL A 581 39.94 -14.07 -0.33
C VAL A 581 40.93 -15.10 0.26
N HIS A 582 40.47 -16.35 0.47
CA HIS A 582 41.33 -17.41 0.99
C HIS A 582 41.79 -18.43 -0.05
N HIS A 583 41.43 -18.23 -1.32
CA HIS A 583 41.68 -19.17 -2.42
C HIS A 583 42.30 -18.47 -3.62
N PRO A 584 43.63 -18.06 -3.53
CA PRO A 584 44.27 -17.28 -4.59
C PRO A 584 44.50 -18.07 -5.87
N HIS A 585 44.68 -19.38 -5.83
CA HIS A 585 44.82 -20.20 -7.02
C HIS A 585 43.54 -20.26 -7.88
N PRO A 586 42.34 -20.57 -7.32
CA PRO A 586 41.08 -20.47 -8.05
C PRO A 586 40.82 -19.07 -8.60
N LEU A 587 41.25 -18.00 -7.90
CA LEU A 587 41.10 -16.66 -8.37
C LEU A 587 41.94 -16.39 -9.61
N MET A 588 43.22 -16.83 -9.62
CA MET A 588 44.09 -16.72 -10.79
C MET A 588 43.47 -17.42 -12.00
N ASP A 589 43.02 -18.67 -11.82
CA ASP A 589 42.40 -19.45 -12.89
C ASP A 589 41.12 -18.78 -13.44
N PHE A 590 40.32 -18.18 -12.55
CA PHE A 590 39.12 -17.43 -12.97
C PHE A 590 39.47 -16.19 -13.78
N LEU A 591 40.38 -15.36 -13.29
CA LEU A 591 40.75 -14.11 -13.95
C LEU A 591 41.54 -14.37 -15.26
N GLU A 592 42.40 -15.39 -15.33
CA GLU A 592 43.07 -15.81 -16.56
C GLU A 592 42.07 -16.25 -17.63
N LYS A 593 41.12 -17.13 -17.28
CA LYS A 593 40.06 -17.57 -18.20
C LYS A 593 39.16 -16.44 -18.67
N TYR A 594 38.93 -15.43 -17.80
CA TYR A 594 38.10 -14.27 -18.14
C TYR A 594 38.84 -13.34 -19.13
N THR A 595 40.12 -13.03 -18.88
CA THR A 595 40.92 -12.16 -19.76
C THR A 595 41.16 -12.77 -21.13
N ASP A 596 41.25 -14.10 -21.21
CA ASP A 596 41.36 -14.80 -22.49
C ASP A 596 40.07 -14.71 -23.33
N LYS A 597 38.89 -14.68 -22.70
CA LYS A 597 37.60 -14.63 -23.39
C LYS A 597 37.13 -13.21 -23.73
N VAL A 598 37.37 -12.25 -22.85
CA VAL A 598 36.84 -10.89 -22.96
C VAL A 598 37.98 -9.88 -23.06
N LYS A 599 38.22 -9.34 -24.27
CA LYS A 599 39.32 -8.43 -24.53
C LYS A 599 39.00 -6.96 -24.28
N ASP A 600 37.70 -6.58 -24.23
CA ASP A 600 37.25 -5.18 -24.09
C ASP A 600 36.25 -5.04 -22.94
N SER A 601 36.68 -5.22 -21.69
CA SER A 601 35.86 -5.04 -20.51
C SER A 601 36.17 -3.71 -19.81
N PRO A 602 35.16 -2.98 -19.30
CA PRO A 602 35.38 -1.76 -18.51
C PRO A 602 36.12 -2.03 -17.19
N ALA A 603 36.12 -3.26 -16.71
CA ALA A 603 36.80 -3.68 -15.48
C ALA A 603 38.27 -4.19 -15.73
N GLN A 604 38.79 -4.07 -16.93
CA GLN A 604 40.13 -4.57 -17.26
C GLN A 604 41.23 -4.01 -16.37
N LEU A 605 41.15 -2.74 -16.01
CA LEU A 605 42.10 -2.09 -15.12
C LEU A 605 42.23 -2.84 -13.78
N GLU A 606 41.10 -3.09 -13.12
CA GLU A 606 41.09 -3.74 -11.81
C GLU A 606 41.47 -5.21 -11.88
N ILE A 607 41.08 -5.90 -12.94
CA ILE A 607 41.44 -7.29 -13.20
C ILE A 607 42.92 -7.45 -13.40
N HIS A 608 43.55 -6.60 -14.25
CA HIS A 608 44.98 -6.64 -14.51
C HIS A 608 45.80 -6.28 -13.26
N ASN A 609 45.32 -5.30 -12.48
CA ASN A 609 45.94 -4.96 -11.20
C ASN A 609 45.92 -6.14 -10.22
N THR A 610 44.76 -6.82 -10.11
CA THR A 610 44.63 -8.00 -9.23
C THR A 610 45.46 -9.17 -9.72
N LEU A 611 45.52 -9.43 -11.03
CA LEU A 611 46.36 -10.45 -11.59
C LEU A 611 47.84 -10.16 -11.37
N LEU A 612 48.31 -8.92 -11.55
CA LEU A 612 49.67 -8.50 -11.24
C LEU A 612 49.98 -8.74 -9.75
N GLU A 613 49.08 -8.38 -8.85
CA GLU A 613 49.25 -8.63 -7.42
C GLU A 613 49.41 -10.12 -7.12
N LEU A 614 48.54 -10.97 -7.71
CA LEU A 614 48.60 -12.43 -7.52
C LEU A 614 49.87 -13.07 -8.16
N TYR A 615 50.32 -12.58 -9.31
CA TYR A 615 51.53 -13.12 -9.95
C TYR A 615 52.80 -12.73 -9.22
N LEU A 616 52.85 -11.54 -8.65
CA LEU A 616 54.04 -11.00 -8.00
C LEU A 616 54.09 -11.28 -6.50
N SER A 617 52.95 -11.59 -5.84
CA SER A 617 52.91 -11.92 -4.43
C SER A 617 53.73 -13.16 -4.08
N SER A 618 54.65 -13.03 -3.16
CA SER A 618 55.52 -14.14 -2.69
C SER A 618 54.79 -15.07 -1.70
N ASP A 619 53.80 -14.55 -0.93
CA ASP A 619 53.03 -15.31 0.02
C ASP A 619 51.55 -15.32 -0.37
N LEU A 620 51.06 -16.45 -0.85
CA LEU A 620 49.66 -16.67 -1.25
C LEU A 620 48.65 -16.64 -0.11
N ASN A 621 49.08 -16.31 1.11
CA ASN A 621 48.24 -16.29 2.31
C ASN A 621 47.89 -14.89 2.84
N PHE A 622 48.27 -13.81 2.10
CA PHE A 622 47.92 -12.43 2.49
C PHE A 622 46.58 -11.97 1.87
N PRO A 623 45.74 -11.19 2.61
CA PRO A 623 44.55 -10.56 2.03
C PRO A 623 44.97 -9.53 0.97
N LEU A 624 44.26 -9.57 -0.15
CA LEU A 624 44.40 -8.67 -1.29
C LEU A 624 44.41 -7.19 -0.86
N LEU A 625 45.41 -6.43 -1.26
CA LEU A 625 45.58 -5.01 -0.97
C LEU A 625 44.52 -4.10 -1.62
N SER A 626 43.77 -4.59 -2.62
CA SER A 626 42.73 -3.85 -3.34
C SER A 626 41.51 -3.49 -2.50
N GLN A 627 41.44 -3.84 -1.20
CA GLN A 627 40.30 -3.54 -0.28
C GLN A 627 40.67 -2.69 0.93
N VAL A 628 41.83 -2.07 0.95
CA VAL A 628 42.11 -1.06 1.97
C VAL A 628 41.58 0.26 1.42
N ASP A 629 40.43 0.68 1.98
CA ASP A 629 39.89 2.03 1.78
C ASP A 629 41.01 3.06 1.98
N VAL A 630 41.40 3.71 0.89
CA VAL A 630 42.36 4.84 0.90
C VAL A 630 41.64 6.11 1.37
N GLU A 631 40.83 5.99 2.40
CA GLU A 631 40.30 7.15 3.15
C GLU A 631 40.90 7.11 4.55
N GLN A 632 41.78 8.10 4.78
CA GLN A 632 42.39 8.45 6.06
C GLN A 632 43.75 7.72 6.36
N ASN A 633 44.82 8.23 5.75
CA ASN A 633 46.01 8.59 6.53
C ASN A 633 47.08 9.21 5.60
N SER A 634 47.01 10.50 5.44
CA SER A 634 48.06 11.33 4.83
C SER A 634 49.17 11.63 5.85
N ASP A 635 49.82 10.59 6.39
CA ASP A 635 51.00 10.74 7.18
C ASP A 635 51.85 9.45 7.21
N PHE A 636 52.35 9.11 6.04
CA PHE A 636 53.55 8.27 5.96
C PHE A 636 54.58 8.97 5.10
N GLY A 637 55.38 9.75 5.75
CA GLY A 637 56.59 10.30 5.17
C GLY A 637 57.51 9.16 4.77
N VAL A 638 57.74 9.08 3.47
CA VAL A 638 58.75 8.22 2.87
C VAL A 638 60.15 8.60 3.42
N LYS A 639 60.59 7.86 4.43
CA LYS A 639 61.98 7.81 4.87
C LYS A 639 62.31 6.37 5.22
N GLY A 640 63.06 5.73 4.35
CA GLY A 640 63.68 4.45 4.68
C GLY A 640 63.79 3.56 3.44
N SER A 641 64.82 3.81 2.67
CA SER A 641 65.35 2.85 1.67
C SER A 641 65.63 1.53 2.37
N LEU A 642 64.76 0.55 2.21
CA LEU A 642 65.05 -0.86 2.48
C LEU A 642 65.74 -1.46 1.26
N VAL A 643 67.04 -1.17 1.13
CA VAL A 643 67.91 -1.79 0.11
C VAL A 643 68.24 -3.19 0.59
N GLY A 644 67.41 -4.16 0.26
CA GLY A 644 67.79 -5.57 0.24
C GLY A 644 68.31 -5.90 -1.14
N VAL A 645 69.39 -6.66 -1.25
CA VAL A 645 69.96 -7.17 -2.52
C VAL A 645 68.85 -7.91 -3.26
N VAL A 646 68.46 -7.42 -4.44
CA VAL A 646 67.42 -7.98 -5.29
C VAL A 646 68.02 -9.18 -6.04
N PRO A 647 67.59 -10.44 -5.79
CA PRO A 647 68.09 -11.58 -6.55
C PRO A 647 67.58 -11.60 -7.98
N ASP A 648 68.44 -11.98 -8.93
CA ASP A 648 68.06 -12.19 -10.35
C ASP A 648 67.08 -13.40 -10.45
N VAL A 649 66.08 -13.34 -11.34
CA VAL A 649 65.18 -14.47 -11.65
C VAL A 649 65.90 -15.76 -11.97
N LYS A 650 67.17 -15.69 -12.43
CA LYS A 650 68.05 -16.85 -12.68
C LYS A 650 68.47 -17.60 -11.41
N ASP A 651 68.33 -16.98 -10.23
CA ASP A 651 68.84 -17.58 -8.97
C ASP A 651 67.69 -18.24 -8.19
N LEU A 652 66.42 -18.10 -8.63
CA LEU A 652 65.23 -18.74 -8.07
C LEU A 652 65.13 -20.23 -8.47
N LYS A 653 65.73 -21.11 -7.68
CA LYS A 653 65.64 -22.56 -7.82
C LYS A 653 64.28 -23.10 -7.31
N GLY A 654 63.18 -22.80 -8.06
CA GLY A 654 61.89 -23.37 -7.74
C GLY A 654 60.90 -23.15 -8.92
N GLY A 655 60.58 -24.19 -9.67
CA GLY A 655 59.92 -24.12 -10.98
C GLY A 655 58.56 -23.42 -11.05
N LYS A 656 57.82 -23.27 -9.95
CA LYS A 656 56.46 -22.61 -9.99
C LYS A 656 56.55 -21.09 -9.87
N ASP A 657 57.50 -20.56 -9.12
CA ASP A 657 57.64 -19.12 -8.93
C ASP A 657 58.20 -18.46 -10.19
N CYS A 658 59.05 -19.17 -10.90
CA CYS A 658 59.56 -18.69 -12.21
C CYS A 658 58.47 -18.55 -13.27
N GLU A 659 57.49 -19.47 -13.32
CA GLU A 659 56.39 -19.40 -14.25
C GLU A 659 55.44 -18.22 -13.94
N ARG A 660 55.17 -17.94 -12.66
CA ARG A 660 54.31 -16.82 -12.24
C ARG A 660 54.90 -15.47 -12.60
N PHE A 661 56.17 -15.27 -12.30
CA PHE A 661 56.88 -14.04 -12.68
C PHE A 661 56.95 -13.86 -14.18
N GLN A 662 57.08 -14.93 -14.95
CA GLN A 662 57.03 -14.87 -16.42
C GLN A 662 55.64 -14.51 -16.92
N LYS A 663 54.57 -15.03 -16.28
CA LYS A 663 53.19 -14.62 -16.59
C LYS A 663 52.98 -13.13 -16.27
N GLY A 664 53.49 -12.66 -15.12
CA GLY A 664 53.43 -11.25 -14.73
C GLY A 664 54.14 -10.35 -15.75
N LEU A 665 55.34 -10.75 -16.24
CA LEU A 665 56.06 -10.00 -17.26
C LEU A 665 55.32 -9.97 -18.60
N ARG A 666 54.66 -11.08 -18.98
CA ARG A 666 53.86 -11.14 -20.21
C ARG A 666 52.66 -10.19 -20.09
N LEU A 667 51.97 -10.23 -18.95
CA LEU A 667 50.84 -9.37 -18.70
C LEU A 667 51.21 -7.88 -18.76
N LEU A 668 52.34 -7.48 -18.15
CA LEU A 668 52.85 -6.11 -18.24
C LEU A 668 53.12 -5.66 -19.68
N LYS A 669 53.63 -6.58 -20.53
CA LYS A 669 53.92 -6.31 -21.93
C LYS A 669 52.70 -6.30 -22.82
N ASP A 670 51.77 -7.25 -22.62
CA ASP A 670 50.57 -7.42 -23.44
C ASP A 670 49.51 -6.34 -23.11
N ALA A 671 49.43 -5.91 -21.86
CA ALA A 671 48.50 -4.87 -21.41
C ALA A 671 49.04 -3.42 -21.67
N TRP A 672 50.29 -3.29 -22.18
CA TRP A 672 50.83 -2.00 -22.62
C TRP A 672 51.48 -2.16 -23.99
N PRO A 673 50.67 -2.35 -25.07
CA PRO A 673 51.23 -2.46 -26.43
C PRO A 673 51.92 -1.16 -26.87
N THR A 674 52.85 -1.31 -27.81
CA THR A 674 53.67 -0.19 -28.28
C THR A 674 52.88 0.94 -28.94
N ASP A 675 51.67 0.64 -29.38
CA ASP A 675 50.79 1.56 -30.10
C ASP A 675 49.82 2.36 -29.23
N GLN A 676 49.76 2.08 -27.92
CA GLN A 676 48.88 2.79 -27.00
C GLN A 676 49.67 3.67 -26.01
N GLU A 677 49.19 4.90 -25.82
CA GLU A 677 49.79 5.85 -24.86
C GLU A 677 49.50 5.49 -23.38
N ASN A 678 48.40 4.83 -23.10
CA ASN A 678 47.99 4.47 -21.72
C ASN A 678 47.91 2.95 -21.56
N PRO A 679 48.47 2.39 -20.46
CA PRO A 679 48.36 0.98 -20.13
C PRO A 679 46.94 0.65 -19.58
N ILE A 680 46.62 -0.64 -19.65
CA ILE A 680 45.36 -1.18 -19.12
C ILE A 680 45.42 -1.46 -17.59
N TYR A 681 46.56 -1.26 -16.97
CA TYR A 681 46.77 -1.43 -15.53
C TYR A 681 47.24 -0.13 -14.87
N ASP A 682 47.16 -0.08 -13.54
CA ASP A 682 47.67 1.05 -12.77
C ASP A 682 49.22 0.94 -12.69
N VAL A 683 49.90 1.92 -13.27
CA VAL A 683 51.35 1.92 -13.36
C VAL A 683 52.02 2.11 -12.02
N ASP A 684 51.44 2.96 -11.17
CA ASP A 684 52.03 3.24 -9.85
C ASP A 684 51.94 2.01 -8.95
N LEU A 685 50.79 1.31 -8.99
CA LEU A 685 50.59 0.04 -8.28
C LEU A 685 51.57 -1.04 -8.83
N ALA A 686 51.68 -1.14 -10.14
CA ALA A 686 52.60 -2.12 -10.77
C ALA A 686 54.04 -1.89 -10.35
N ILE A 687 54.51 -0.64 -10.27
CA ILE A 687 55.86 -0.30 -9.79
C ILE A 687 56.02 -0.74 -8.33
N ILE A 688 55.07 -0.37 -7.45
CA ILE A 688 55.12 -0.73 -6.03
C ILE A 688 55.16 -2.25 -5.85
N LEU A 689 54.32 -2.99 -6.56
CA LEU A 689 54.30 -4.45 -6.50
C LEU A 689 55.62 -5.08 -7.00
N CYS A 690 56.19 -4.57 -8.07
CA CYS A 690 57.48 -5.03 -8.57
C CYS A 690 58.60 -4.70 -7.58
N GLU A 691 58.59 -3.54 -6.93
CA GLU A 691 59.57 -3.18 -5.90
C GLU A 691 59.46 -4.05 -4.65
N MET A 692 58.22 -4.23 -4.12
CA MET A 692 57.98 -5.04 -2.92
C MET A 692 58.40 -6.51 -3.11
N ASN A 693 58.21 -7.04 -4.32
CA ASN A 693 58.53 -8.46 -4.63
C ASN A 693 59.86 -8.62 -5.31
N ALA A 694 60.68 -7.59 -5.37
CA ALA A 694 62.03 -7.61 -5.98
C ALA A 694 62.08 -8.09 -7.43
N PHE A 695 61.02 -7.76 -8.21
CA PHE A 695 60.89 -8.20 -9.59
C PHE A 695 61.56 -7.21 -10.56
N ARG A 696 62.85 -7.37 -10.73
CA ARG A 696 63.70 -6.47 -11.49
C ARG A 696 63.33 -6.34 -12.97
N GLU A 697 63.00 -7.45 -13.67
CA GLU A 697 62.64 -7.41 -15.08
C GLU A 697 61.36 -6.58 -15.34
N GLY A 698 60.37 -6.67 -14.46
CA GLY A 698 59.17 -5.86 -14.49
C GLY A 698 59.46 -4.37 -14.27
N LEU A 699 60.28 -4.06 -13.25
CA LEU A 699 60.67 -2.67 -12.95
C LEU A 699 61.42 -2.02 -14.11
N LEU A 700 62.40 -2.72 -14.68
CA LEU A 700 63.11 -2.21 -15.86
C LEU A 700 62.20 -1.94 -17.02
N TYR A 701 61.25 -2.83 -17.29
CA TYR A 701 60.24 -2.63 -18.33
C TYR A 701 59.35 -1.40 -18.10
N LEU A 702 58.82 -1.25 -16.85
CA LEU A 702 57.95 -0.13 -16.50
C LEU A 702 58.68 1.21 -16.53
N TYR A 703 59.88 1.29 -15.95
CA TYR A 703 60.66 2.51 -15.93
C TYR A 703 61.11 2.93 -17.33
N GLU A 704 61.37 1.96 -18.21
CA GLU A 704 61.74 2.23 -19.60
C GLU A 704 60.54 2.79 -20.37
N LYS A 705 59.36 2.24 -20.19
CA LYS A 705 58.13 2.73 -20.82
C LYS A 705 57.73 4.12 -20.32
N LEU A 706 57.87 4.40 -19.03
CA LEU A 706 57.59 5.70 -18.42
C LEU A 706 58.67 6.75 -18.75
N LYS A 707 59.71 6.35 -19.45
CA LYS A 707 60.88 7.23 -19.72
C LYS A 707 61.54 7.73 -18.44
N LEU A 708 61.43 6.98 -17.34
CA LEU A 708 62.12 7.24 -16.09
C LEU A 708 63.55 6.67 -16.14
N TYR A 709 64.29 7.16 -17.08
CA TYR A 709 65.60 6.60 -17.41
C TYR A 709 66.65 6.64 -16.30
N LYS A 710 66.48 7.57 -15.36
CA LYS A 710 67.32 7.67 -14.14
C LYS A 710 67.13 6.46 -13.24
N GLU A 711 65.86 6.05 -13.05
CA GLU A 711 65.53 4.89 -12.20
C GLU A 711 66.02 3.58 -12.88
N VAL A 712 65.91 3.49 -14.22
CA VAL A 712 66.45 2.36 -14.95
C VAL A 712 67.95 2.23 -14.68
N ILE A 713 68.66 3.32 -14.77
CA ILE A 713 70.11 3.36 -14.51
C ILE A 713 70.40 3.04 -13.03
N ALA A 714 69.61 3.55 -12.09
CA ALA A 714 69.73 3.25 -10.67
C ALA A 714 69.59 1.76 -10.39
N CYS A 715 68.64 1.07 -11.06
CA CYS A 715 68.48 -0.40 -10.95
C CYS A 715 69.68 -1.17 -11.46
N TYR A 716 70.34 -0.72 -12.58
CA TYR A 716 71.57 -1.36 -13.06
C TYR A 716 72.76 -1.04 -12.16
N MET A 717 72.85 0.18 -11.60
CA MET A 717 73.91 0.56 -10.68
C MET A 717 73.84 -0.25 -9.36
N GLN A 718 72.60 -0.48 -8.83
CA GLN A 718 72.39 -1.31 -7.63
C GLN A 718 72.84 -2.77 -7.85
N ALA A 719 72.61 -3.29 -9.07
CA ALA A 719 73.04 -4.65 -9.44
C ALA A 719 74.46 -4.81 -9.82
N HIS A 720 75.25 -3.72 -9.89
CA HIS A 720 76.65 -3.72 -10.35
C HIS A 720 76.88 -4.32 -11.76
N ASP A 721 75.83 -4.22 -12.63
CA ASP A 721 75.88 -4.70 -13.99
C ASP A 721 76.47 -3.62 -14.93
N HIS A 722 77.73 -3.54 -15.02
CA HIS A 722 78.41 -2.48 -15.78
C HIS A 722 78.20 -2.57 -17.32
N GLU A 723 78.14 -3.79 -17.84
CA GLU A 723 77.88 -4.00 -19.29
C GLU A 723 76.43 -3.62 -19.64
N GLY A 724 75.47 -4.07 -18.83
CA GLY A 724 74.05 -3.71 -18.98
C GLY A 724 73.84 -2.21 -18.86
N LEU A 725 74.53 -1.55 -17.91
CA LEU A 725 74.46 -0.12 -17.66
C LEU A 725 74.94 0.71 -18.87
N ILE A 726 76.09 0.36 -19.44
CA ILE A 726 76.64 1.02 -20.64
C ILE A 726 75.74 0.78 -21.84
N ALA A 727 75.27 -0.43 -22.06
CA ALA A 727 74.35 -0.77 -23.12
C ALA A 727 73.00 0.00 -22.98
N CYS A 728 72.53 0.17 -21.80
CA CYS A 728 71.29 0.95 -21.47
C CYS A 728 71.47 2.44 -21.80
N CYS A 729 72.57 3.02 -21.37
CA CYS A 729 72.89 4.42 -21.70
C CYS A 729 73.15 4.66 -23.21
N LYS A 730 73.66 3.70 -23.92
CA LYS A 730 73.78 3.75 -25.38
C LYS A 730 72.39 3.79 -26.06
N ARG A 731 71.41 3.06 -25.50
CA ARG A 731 70.07 2.98 -26.08
C ARG A 731 69.20 4.16 -25.66
N LEU A 732 69.31 4.60 -24.39
CA LEU A 732 68.33 5.58 -23.77
C LEU A 732 68.97 6.99 -23.67
N GLY A 733 70.25 7.18 -23.85
CA GLY A 733 70.93 8.45 -23.66
C GLY A 733 71.09 9.27 -24.93
N ASP A 734 70.55 8.83 -26.06
CA ASP A 734 70.69 9.55 -27.37
C ASP A 734 69.50 10.54 -27.51
N SER A 735 69.82 11.81 -27.56
CA SER A 735 68.88 12.89 -27.77
C SER A 735 68.12 12.84 -29.11
N GLY A 736 68.70 12.22 -30.13
CA GLY A 736 68.09 12.05 -31.46
C GLY A 736 66.95 11.06 -31.49
N MET A 737 66.83 10.16 -30.51
CA MET A 737 65.81 9.16 -30.35
C MET A 737 64.86 9.44 -29.15
N GLY A 738 64.89 10.66 -28.56
CA GLY A 738 64.03 11.06 -27.46
C GLY A 738 64.55 10.64 -26.09
N GLY A 739 65.81 10.27 -25.95
CA GLY A 739 66.46 9.91 -24.71
C GLY A 739 66.97 11.11 -23.91
N ASP A 740 67.36 10.87 -22.64
CA ASP A 740 67.89 11.92 -21.77
C ASP A 740 69.43 11.89 -21.72
N PRO A 741 70.10 12.92 -22.25
CA PRO A 741 71.51 13.03 -22.20
C PRO A 741 72.16 13.13 -20.82
N SER A 742 71.33 13.51 -19.79
CA SER A 742 71.83 13.64 -18.41
C SER A 742 72.26 12.31 -17.79
N LEU A 743 71.76 11.21 -18.33
CA LEU A 743 72.07 9.84 -17.90
C LEU A 743 73.56 9.54 -18.01
N TRP A 744 74.22 10.08 -19.01
CA TRP A 744 75.67 9.93 -19.20
C TRP A 744 76.44 10.67 -18.09
N ALA A 745 75.92 11.75 -17.56
CA ALA A 745 76.55 12.45 -16.45
C ALA A 745 76.41 11.65 -15.12
N ASP A 746 75.25 11.03 -14.89
CA ASP A 746 75.08 10.17 -13.74
C ASP A 746 75.90 8.88 -13.84
N LEU A 747 76.04 8.34 -15.03
CA LEU A 747 76.91 7.22 -15.32
C LEU A 747 78.34 7.55 -15.01
N LEU A 748 78.83 8.68 -15.49
CA LEU A 748 80.19 9.16 -15.23
C LEU A 748 80.46 9.38 -13.74
N LYS A 749 79.47 9.88 -13.04
CA LYS A 749 79.54 10.07 -11.57
C LYS A 749 79.64 8.72 -10.86
N TYR A 750 78.83 7.72 -11.20
CA TYR A 750 78.87 6.39 -10.63
C TYR A 750 80.17 5.69 -10.87
N PHE A 751 80.68 5.64 -12.13
CA PHE A 751 81.98 5.03 -12.42
C PHE A 751 83.12 5.79 -11.79
N GLY A 752 83.00 7.07 -11.61
CA GLY A 752 83.99 7.88 -10.88
C GLY A 752 84.07 7.56 -9.41
N GLU A 753 82.95 7.21 -8.77
CA GLU A 753 82.84 6.82 -7.36
C GLU A 753 83.48 5.39 -7.09
N LEU A 754 83.41 4.50 -8.07
CA LEU A 754 83.97 3.12 -7.96
C LEU A 754 85.50 3.01 -8.05
N GLY A 755 86.16 4.03 -8.49
CA GLY A 755 87.70 4.08 -8.43
C GLY A 755 88.40 3.48 -9.64
N GLU A 756 89.64 3.03 -9.39
CA GLU A 756 90.57 2.64 -10.48
C GLU A 756 90.14 1.39 -11.28
N GLU A 757 89.35 0.54 -10.74
CA GLU A 757 88.91 -0.69 -11.41
C GLU A 757 88.08 -0.45 -12.67
N CYS A 758 87.38 0.68 -12.72
CA CYS A 758 86.51 1.05 -13.85
C CYS A 758 87.13 2.03 -14.84
N SER A 759 88.40 2.22 -14.80
CA SER A 759 89.15 3.17 -15.70
C SER A 759 88.98 2.85 -17.21
N LYS A 760 88.71 1.63 -17.59
CA LYS A 760 88.41 1.22 -18.96
C LYS A 760 87.00 1.65 -19.36
N ASP A 761 85.98 1.46 -18.44
CA ASP A 761 84.59 1.77 -18.67
C ASP A 761 84.45 3.29 -18.83
N VAL A 762 85.16 4.07 -17.98
CA VAL A 762 85.18 5.54 -18.09
C VAL A 762 85.69 6.02 -19.45
N LYS A 763 86.77 5.43 -19.98
CA LYS A 763 87.29 5.75 -21.29
C LYS A 763 86.28 5.43 -22.40
N GLU A 764 85.69 4.27 -22.32
CA GLU A 764 84.63 3.86 -23.24
C GLU A 764 83.44 4.85 -23.25
N VAL A 765 82.97 5.20 -22.10
CA VAL A 765 81.86 6.16 -21.93
C VAL A 765 82.22 7.56 -22.47
N LEU A 766 83.44 8.03 -22.17
CA LEU A 766 83.93 9.30 -22.70
C LEU A 766 84.07 9.31 -24.25
N THR A 767 84.39 8.16 -24.88
CA THR A 767 84.43 8.09 -26.34
C THR A 767 83.06 8.17 -26.97
N TYR A 768 82.01 7.66 -26.33
CA TYR A 768 80.62 7.78 -26.78
C TYR A 768 80.08 9.21 -26.60
N ILE A 769 80.30 9.81 -25.42
CA ILE A 769 79.95 11.21 -25.15
C ILE A 769 80.58 12.17 -26.14
N ASP A 770 81.79 11.92 -26.51
CA ASP A 770 82.56 12.79 -27.48
C ASP A 770 82.08 12.63 -28.93
N LYS A 771 81.74 11.40 -29.32
CA LYS A 771 81.36 11.07 -30.71
C LYS A 771 80.06 11.70 -31.09
N ASP A 772 79.06 11.68 -30.18
CA ASP A 772 77.68 12.13 -30.41
C ASP A 772 77.37 13.50 -29.80
N ASN A 773 78.37 14.17 -29.18
CA ASN A 773 78.19 15.48 -28.46
C ASN A 773 77.09 15.51 -27.47
N ILE A 774 76.89 14.43 -26.73
CA ILE A 774 75.67 14.15 -25.89
C ILE A 774 75.65 15.09 -24.71
N LEU A 775 76.75 15.42 -24.09
CA LEU A 775 76.86 16.29 -22.91
C LEU A 775 77.71 17.52 -23.16
N PRO A 776 77.34 18.67 -22.63
CA PRO A 776 78.18 19.86 -22.64
C PRO A 776 79.53 19.58 -21.96
N PRO A 777 80.63 19.98 -22.53
CA PRO A 777 81.96 19.69 -22.03
C PRO A 777 82.23 20.15 -20.61
N ILE A 778 81.56 21.22 -20.19
CA ILE A 778 81.65 21.79 -18.86
C ILE A 778 81.00 20.82 -17.80
N ILE A 779 79.88 20.15 -18.12
CA ILE A 779 79.27 19.21 -17.22
C ILE A 779 80.10 17.96 -17.04
N VAL A 780 80.73 17.46 -18.15
CA VAL A 780 81.64 16.31 -18.09
C VAL A 780 82.88 16.63 -17.23
N LEU A 781 83.44 17.82 -17.37
CA LEU A 781 84.59 18.26 -16.56
C LEU A 781 84.21 18.49 -15.09
N GLN A 782 83.06 19.02 -14.80
CA GLN A 782 82.56 19.22 -13.41
C GLN A 782 82.26 17.88 -12.67
N THR A 783 81.73 16.90 -13.43
CA THR A 783 81.41 15.58 -12.85
C THR A 783 82.71 14.80 -12.57
N LEU A 784 83.70 14.83 -13.51
CA LEU A 784 84.95 14.17 -13.33
C LEU A 784 85.88 14.86 -12.31
N SER A 785 85.82 16.18 -12.16
CA SER A 785 86.65 16.95 -11.22
C SER A 785 86.29 16.70 -9.74
N LYS A 786 85.04 16.25 -9.45
CA LYS A 786 84.56 15.95 -8.07
C LYS A 786 85.16 14.62 -7.54
N ASN A 787 85.75 13.80 -8.37
CA ASN A 787 86.19 12.50 -7.99
C ASN A 787 87.72 12.41 -7.81
N PRO A 788 88.22 12.21 -6.60
CA PRO A 788 89.64 12.22 -6.27
C PRO A 788 90.43 11.02 -6.82
N CYS A 789 89.71 9.95 -7.23
CA CYS A 789 90.33 8.69 -7.70
C CYS A 789 90.71 8.62 -9.19
N LEU A 790 90.29 9.60 -10.00
CA LEU A 790 90.50 9.64 -11.43
C LEU A 790 91.81 10.40 -11.79
N THR A 791 92.73 9.76 -12.47
CA THR A 791 93.99 10.41 -12.92
C THR A 791 93.75 11.25 -14.16
N LEU A 792 94.44 12.37 -14.29
CA LEU A 792 94.33 13.31 -15.42
C LEU A 792 94.60 12.63 -16.74
N SER A 793 95.41 11.51 -16.76
CA SER A 793 95.73 10.75 -17.98
C SER A 793 94.54 10.10 -18.69
N VAL A 794 93.41 9.87 -17.96
CA VAL A 794 92.16 9.26 -18.53
C VAL A 794 91.35 10.27 -19.28
N VAL A 795 91.40 11.59 -18.91
CA VAL A 795 90.57 12.66 -19.44
C VAL A 795 91.23 13.62 -20.37
N LYS A 796 92.63 13.56 -20.44
CA LYS A 796 93.44 14.46 -21.21
C LYS A 796 93.07 14.59 -22.67
N ASP A 797 92.87 13.45 -23.35
CA ASP A 797 92.55 13.44 -24.78
C ASP A 797 91.15 14.00 -25.10
N TYR A 798 90.15 13.87 -24.16
CA TYR A 798 88.90 14.42 -24.29
C TYR A 798 88.86 15.95 -24.15
N ILE A 799 89.59 16.51 -23.22
CA ILE A 799 89.67 17.94 -22.96
C ILE A 799 90.29 18.68 -24.16
N ALA A 800 91.42 18.11 -24.75
CA ALA A 800 92.10 18.73 -25.84
C ALA A 800 91.19 18.86 -27.09
N ARG A 801 90.40 17.84 -27.41
CA ARG A 801 89.54 17.83 -28.56
C ARG A 801 88.37 18.82 -28.41
N LYS A 802 87.77 18.96 -27.18
CA LYS A 802 86.62 19.85 -26.94
C LYS A 802 86.98 21.33 -26.99
N LEU A 803 88.15 21.72 -26.50
CA LEU A 803 88.63 23.12 -26.58
C LEU A 803 88.74 23.63 -27.99
N ASP A 804 89.19 22.76 -28.97
CA ASP A 804 89.25 23.14 -30.35
C ASP A 804 87.88 23.25 -31.03
N GLN A 805 86.87 22.47 -30.63
CA GLN A 805 85.53 22.51 -31.21
C GLN A 805 84.71 23.74 -30.73
N GLU A 806 84.81 24.09 -29.46
CA GLU A 806 84.03 25.24 -28.87
C GLU A 806 84.53 26.59 -29.42
N SER A 807 85.87 26.71 -29.74
CA SER A 807 86.39 27.93 -30.32
C SER A 807 85.80 28.24 -31.69
N LYS A 808 85.46 27.24 -32.49
CA LYS A 808 84.86 27.38 -33.84
C LYS A 808 83.37 27.82 -33.77
N LEU A 809 82.64 27.32 -32.79
CA LEU A 809 81.19 27.62 -32.60
C LEU A 809 80.94 29.06 -32.18
N ILE A 810 81.76 29.64 -31.31
CA ILE A 810 81.67 31.04 -30.86
C ILE A 810 81.71 32.06 -32.02
N ASP A 811 82.46 31.79 -33.06
CA ASP A 811 82.55 32.65 -34.21
C ASP A 811 81.31 32.59 -35.12
N GLU A 812 80.55 31.49 -35.12
CA GLU A 812 79.31 31.36 -35.89
C GLU A 812 78.17 32.04 -35.25
N ASP A 813 77.96 31.95 -33.93
CA ASP A 813 76.93 32.53 -33.18
C ASP A 813 76.88 34.07 -33.18
N ARG A 814 78.08 34.66 -33.33
CA ARG A 814 78.16 36.10 -33.35
C ARG A 814 77.56 36.68 -34.64
N ARG A 815 77.65 36.01 -35.76
CA ARG A 815 77.05 36.40 -37.04
C ARG A 815 75.56 36.24 -37.10
N ALA A 816 75.00 35.28 -36.39
CA ALA A 816 73.57 35.01 -36.32
C ALA A 816 72.79 36.08 -35.46
N THR A 817 73.43 36.54 -34.41
CA THR A 817 72.83 37.54 -33.49
C THR A 817 72.54 38.87 -34.11
N GLU A 818 73.43 39.35 -35.06
CA GLU A 818 73.24 40.60 -35.78
C GLU A 818 72.01 40.56 -36.68
N LYS A 819 71.70 39.38 -37.27
CA LYS A 819 70.59 39.21 -38.20
C LYS A 819 69.19 39.25 -37.47
N TYR A 820 69.14 38.65 -36.30
CA TYR A 820 67.86 38.66 -35.51
C TYR A 820 67.46 39.98 -34.92
N GLN A 821 68.38 40.92 -34.74
CA GLN A 821 68.11 42.28 -34.32
C GLN A 821 67.34 43.10 -35.34
N GLU A 822 67.63 42.89 -36.59
CA GLU A 822 66.99 43.57 -37.73
C GLU A 822 65.49 43.10 -37.89
N GLU A 823 65.25 41.80 -37.80
CA GLU A 823 63.95 41.21 -37.95
C GLU A 823 62.98 41.63 -36.83
N THR A 824 63.47 41.81 -35.59
CA THR A 824 62.71 42.23 -34.47
C THR A 824 62.15 43.67 -34.58
N LEU A 825 62.89 44.54 -35.21
CA LEU A 825 62.45 45.93 -35.50
C LEU A 825 61.31 46.00 -36.52
N ALA A 826 61.30 45.13 -37.52
CA ALA A 826 60.23 45.05 -38.51
C ALA A 826 58.92 44.58 -37.93
N MET A 827 58.91 43.53 -37.11
CA MET A 827 57.72 43.00 -36.45
C MET A 827 57.10 44.00 -35.51
N ARG A 828 57.87 44.80 -34.80
CA ARG A 828 57.29 45.85 -33.90
C ARG A 828 56.45 46.88 -34.64
N LYS A 829 56.79 47.20 -35.88
CA LYS A 829 56.06 48.14 -36.72
C LYS A 829 54.71 47.53 -37.15
N GLU A 830 54.67 46.27 -37.50
CA GLU A 830 53.47 45.59 -37.97
C GLU A 830 52.40 45.42 -36.82
N ILE A 831 52.88 45.13 -35.61
CA ILE A 831 51.99 45.08 -34.40
C ILE A 831 51.34 46.41 -34.11
N HIS A 832 52.03 47.53 -34.35
CA HIS A 832 51.47 48.86 -34.14
C HIS A 832 50.30 49.15 -35.11
N ASP A 833 50.47 48.78 -36.35
CA ASP A 833 49.46 48.97 -37.42
C ASP A 833 48.23 48.10 -37.21
N LEU A 834 48.37 46.84 -36.73
CA LEU A 834 47.25 45.97 -36.36
C LEU A 834 46.44 46.45 -35.14
N LYS A 835 47.11 47.04 -34.13
CA LYS A 835 46.41 47.64 -32.98
C LYS A 835 45.58 48.88 -33.36
N THR A 836 46.01 49.65 -34.35
CA THR A 836 45.28 50.83 -34.84
C THR A 836 44.02 50.42 -35.60
N ASN A 837 44.10 49.34 -36.40
CA ASN A 837 42.95 48.79 -37.13
C ASN A 837 41.92 48.15 -36.22
N ALA A 838 42.32 47.45 -35.16
CA ALA A 838 41.42 46.84 -34.18
C ALA A 838 40.59 47.90 -33.42
N ARG A 839 41.15 49.08 -33.14
CA ARG A 839 40.41 50.18 -32.51
C ARG A 839 39.31 50.75 -33.39
N ILE A 840 39.52 50.82 -34.70
CA ILE A 840 38.54 51.27 -35.66
C ILE A 840 37.39 50.28 -35.77
N PHE A 841 37.69 48.99 -35.76
CA PHE A 841 36.65 47.91 -35.76
C PHE A 841 35.76 47.94 -34.52
N GLN A 842 36.31 48.20 -33.34
CA GLN A 842 35.50 48.31 -32.09
C GLN A 842 34.55 49.51 -32.11
N LEU A 843 34.93 50.63 -32.72
CA LEU A 843 34.07 51.80 -32.88
C LEU A 843 32.92 51.59 -33.86
N ILE A 844 33.08 50.76 -34.88
CA ILE A 844 32.04 50.42 -35.86
C ILE A 844 31.04 49.45 -35.20
N LEU A 845 31.49 48.46 -34.47
CA LEU A 845 30.62 47.51 -33.73
C LEU A 845 29.79 48.19 -32.64
N GLY A 846 30.32 49.16 -31.95
CA GLY A 846 29.58 49.95 -30.92
C GLY A 846 28.41 50.74 -31.49
N ARG A 847 28.55 51.29 -32.73
CA ARG A 847 27.47 52.06 -33.41
C ARG A 847 26.38 51.13 -33.95
N THR A 848 26.71 49.97 -34.50
CA THR A 848 25.74 49.02 -35.02
C THR A 848 24.90 48.40 -33.88
N SER A 849 25.48 48.13 -32.75
CA SER A 849 24.76 47.63 -31.56
C SER A 849 23.70 48.60 -31.04
N GLN A 850 23.96 49.86 -31.04
CA GLN A 850 22.97 50.90 -30.66
C GLN A 850 21.80 51.04 -31.65
N GLU A 851 22.08 50.93 -32.92
CA GLU A 851 21.04 51.00 -33.98
C GLU A 851 20.10 49.80 -33.92
N VAL A 852 20.63 48.61 -33.65
CA VAL A 852 19.86 47.37 -33.49
C VAL A 852 18.98 47.44 -32.23
N LYS A 853 19.51 47.95 -31.09
CA LYS A 853 18.74 48.20 -29.89
C LYS A 853 17.56 49.16 -30.15
N ARG A 854 17.77 50.26 -30.88
CA ARG A 854 16.71 51.22 -31.22
C ARG A 854 15.66 50.67 -32.20
N ARG A 855 16.02 49.72 -33.08
CA ARG A 855 15.05 49.04 -33.96
C ARG A 855 14.17 48.06 -33.20
N ILE A 856 14.75 47.25 -32.34
CA ILE A 856 14.01 46.28 -31.51
C ILE A 856 13.01 47.02 -30.61
N THR A 857 13.42 48.09 -29.96
CA THR A 857 12.53 48.89 -29.09
C THR A 857 11.37 49.52 -29.87
N ARG A 858 11.56 49.98 -31.10
CA ARG A 858 10.49 50.56 -31.95
C ARG A 858 9.52 49.49 -32.46
N GLU A 859 9.97 48.26 -32.74
CA GLU A 859 9.11 47.17 -33.20
C GLU A 859 8.30 46.52 -32.05
N LEU A 860 8.87 46.44 -30.84
CA LEU A 860 8.18 46.01 -29.64
C LEU A 860 7.03 46.94 -29.22
N LEU A 861 7.21 48.24 -29.41
CA LEU A 861 6.16 49.24 -29.13
C LEU A 861 5.04 49.30 -30.20
N ARG A 862 5.26 48.74 -31.40
CA ARG A 862 4.27 48.77 -32.50
C ARG A 862 3.35 47.54 -32.54
N LYS A 863 3.68 46.40 -31.87
CA LYS A 863 2.90 45.17 -31.97
C LYS A 863 2.39 44.74 -30.60
N ASN A 864 1.15 45.10 -30.35
CA ASN A 864 0.39 44.70 -29.11
C ASN A 864 0.00 43.22 -29.06
N ASN A 865 0.74 42.32 -29.70
CA ASN A 865 0.35 40.91 -29.83
C ASN A 865 1.52 39.99 -29.44
N THR A 866 1.41 39.34 -28.27
CA THR A 866 2.44 38.52 -27.61
C THR A 866 2.94 37.32 -28.45
N LYS A 867 2.12 36.76 -29.32
CA LYS A 867 2.54 35.66 -30.22
C LYS A 867 3.53 36.08 -31.30
N ASN A 868 3.39 37.28 -31.83
CA ASN A 868 4.31 37.78 -32.84
C ASN A 868 5.64 38.28 -32.27
N LEU A 869 5.67 38.59 -30.96
CA LEU A 869 6.86 38.99 -30.23
C LEU A 869 7.92 37.88 -30.12
N ILE A 870 7.47 36.66 -29.85
CA ILE A 870 8.35 35.48 -29.70
C ILE A 870 8.97 35.08 -31.06
N VAL A 871 8.19 35.17 -32.14
CA VAL A 871 8.68 34.86 -33.49
C VAL A 871 9.66 35.94 -34.01
N SER A 872 9.42 37.19 -33.65
CA SER A 872 10.30 38.31 -34.02
C SER A 872 11.61 38.29 -33.22
N LEU A 873 11.55 37.96 -31.93
CA LEU A 873 12.75 37.77 -31.08
C LEU A 873 13.62 36.57 -31.56
N ASN A 874 13.01 35.44 -31.91
CA ASN A 874 13.75 34.31 -32.45
C ASN A 874 14.36 34.58 -33.82
N ARG A 875 13.72 35.38 -34.71
CA ARG A 875 14.31 35.75 -36.00
C ARG A 875 15.46 36.75 -35.84
N THR A 876 15.40 37.66 -34.88
CA THR A 876 16.46 38.68 -34.69
C THR A 876 17.66 38.10 -33.94
N LEU A 877 17.44 37.16 -33.03
CA LEU A 877 18.51 36.46 -32.34
C LEU A 877 19.25 35.44 -33.24
N SER A 878 18.54 34.81 -34.18
CA SER A 878 19.17 33.87 -35.12
C SER A 878 20.04 34.58 -36.22
N PHE A 879 19.83 35.85 -36.50
CA PHE A 879 20.65 36.58 -37.51
C PHE A 879 21.93 37.22 -36.95
N HIS A 880 22.10 37.35 -35.64
CA HIS A 880 23.24 38.01 -35.01
C HIS A 880 24.12 37.13 -34.12
N PHE A 881 23.85 35.85 -34.07
CA PHE A 881 24.71 34.89 -33.34
C PHE A 881 25.48 33.96 -34.28
N VAL A 882 26.37 34.56 -35.08
CA VAL A 882 27.47 33.83 -35.78
C VAL A 882 28.62 34.81 -35.91
N PRO A 883 29.85 34.50 -35.72
CA PRO A 883 30.56 33.74 -34.69
C PRO A 883 31.68 34.64 -34.07
N SER A 884 31.71 34.85 -32.85
CA SER A 884 32.93 35.32 -32.22
C SER A 884 33.18 34.69 -30.83
N VAL A 885 33.00 33.38 -30.78
CA VAL A 885 33.50 32.60 -29.66
C VAL A 885 34.67 31.77 -30.18
N ASN A 886 35.73 32.45 -30.53
CA ASN A 886 37.06 31.88 -30.57
C ASN A 886 38.04 33.00 -30.31
N ARG A 887 38.30 33.30 -29.08
CA ARG A 887 39.50 33.87 -28.45
C ARG A 887 39.16 34.68 -27.23
N CYS A 888 38.97 33.99 -26.13
CA CYS A 888 39.33 34.55 -24.84
C CYS A 888 40.19 33.47 -24.14
N ASN A 889 41.47 33.51 -24.42
CA ASN A 889 42.49 33.08 -23.49
C ASN A 889 42.67 34.26 -22.54
N VAL A 890 42.33 34.06 -21.31
CA VAL A 890 43.03 34.46 -20.07
C VAL A 890 42.13 34.24 -18.88
N GLY A 891 42.60 33.40 -17.96
CA GLY A 891 42.25 33.46 -16.53
C GLY A 891 40.99 32.73 -16.07
N ASP A 892 41.22 31.54 -15.55
CA ASP A 892 40.51 30.90 -14.47
C ASP A 892 39.07 31.39 -14.18
N HIS A 893 38.11 30.79 -14.87
CA HIS A 893 36.84 30.39 -14.30
C HIS A 893 36.09 29.55 -15.36
N LEU A 894 35.71 28.32 -14.96
CA LEU A 894 34.95 27.36 -15.74
C LEU A 894 33.63 27.95 -16.22
N CYS A 895 33.53 28.31 -17.49
CA CYS A 895 32.25 28.51 -18.16
C CYS A 895 31.93 27.27 -19.00
N TYR A 896 30.91 26.53 -18.62
CA TYR A 896 30.40 25.45 -19.46
C TYR A 896 29.79 26.00 -20.74
N PRO A 897 30.04 25.42 -21.89
CA PRO A 897 29.39 25.81 -23.12
C PRO A 897 27.94 25.34 -23.12
N VAL A 898 27.03 26.28 -23.15
CA VAL A 898 25.61 25.96 -23.41
C VAL A 898 25.49 25.65 -24.89
N THR A 899 25.44 24.38 -25.22
CA THR A 899 25.20 23.90 -26.58
C THR A 899 23.76 24.21 -27.00
N ASN A 900 23.56 24.67 -28.24
CA ASN A 900 22.28 24.99 -28.88
C ASN A 900 21.19 23.91 -28.83
N GLY A 901 21.51 22.71 -28.35
CA GLY A 901 20.59 21.59 -28.21
C GLY A 901 19.70 21.63 -26.95
N MET A 902 20.07 22.36 -25.87
CA MET A 902 19.30 22.39 -24.63
C MET A 902 18.18 23.44 -24.61
N LEU A 903 18.29 24.49 -25.38
CA LEU A 903 17.26 25.56 -25.45
C LEU A 903 16.02 25.17 -26.29
N THR A 904 16.14 24.18 -27.18
CA THR A 904 15.01 23.73 -28.01
C THR A 904 14.21 22.58 -27.42
N LYS A 905 14.75 21.87 -26.43
CA LYS A 905 14.05 20.74 -25.79
C LYS A 905 13.19 21.11 -24.57
N HIS A 906 13.32 22.33 -24.02
CA HIS A 906 12.55 22.77 -22.85
C HIS A 906 11.46 23.79 -23.13
N ILE A 907 11.24 24.15 -24.39
CA ILE A 907 10.09 24.98 -24.77
C ILE A 907 9.00 24.04 -25.34
N GLY A 908 8.40 23.25 -24.47
CA GLY A 908 7.04 22.77 -24.67
C GLY A 908 6.07 23.96 -24.66
N PRO A 909 4.79 23.79 -24.94
CA PRO A 909 3.83 24.90 -25.09
C PRO A 909 3.56 25.60 -23.74
N TRP A 910 4.59 26.26 -23.20
CA TRP A 910 4.48 27.11 -22.02
C TRP A 910 4.22 28.56 -22.48
N VAL A 911 3.05 29.07 -22.15
CA VAL A 911 2.70 30.44 -22.39
C VAL A 911 2.95 31.20 -21.09
N PRO A 912 4.03 31.98 -20.98
CA PRO A 912 4.29 32.74 -19.77
C PRO A 912 3.21 33.82 -19.53
N SER A 913 2.90 34.03 -18.26
CA SER A 913 1.96 35.08 -17.84
C SER A 913 2.45 36.47 -18.21
N LYS A 914 1.54 37.45 -18.34
CA LYS A 914 1.87 38.84 -18.69
C LYS A 914 2.93 39.48 -17.77
N LEU A 915 3.07 38.99 -16.54
CA LEU A 915 4.05 39.46 -15.54
C LEU A 915 5.49 39.03 -15.87
N GLU A 916 5.68 37.76 -16.31
CA GLU A 916 7.00 37.22 -16.62
C GLU A 916 7.60 37.80 -17.88
N VAL A 917 6.75 38.16 -18.87
CA VAL A 917 7.20 38.82 -20.09
C VAL A 917 7.67 40.27 -19.78
N THR A 918 7.06 40.92 -18.79
CA THR A 918 7.44 42.29 -18.37
C THR A 918 8.77 42.31 -17.62
N GLU A 919 9.05 41.27 -16.82
CA GLU A 919 10.34 41.10 -16.14
C GLU A 919 11.47 40.75 -17.11
N LEU A 920 11.20 39.90 -18.10
CA LEU A 920 12.18 39.55 -19.13
C LEU A 920 12.54 40.78 -19.98
N ILE A 921 11.58 41.60 -20.30
CA ILE A 921 11.79 42.87 -21.03
C ILE A 921 12.57 43.87 -20.17
N ARG A 922 12.33 43.96 -18.86
CA ARG A 922 13.15 44.76 -17.94
C ARG A 922 14.59 44.29 -17.87
N ALA A 923 14.82 42.98 -17.81
CA ALA A 923 16.18 42.43 -17.77
C ALA A 923 16.96 42.71 -19.06
N ILE A 924 16.31 42.73 -20.23
CA ILE A 924 16.94 43.03 -21.52
C ILE A 924 17.19 44.57 -21.69
N CYS A 925 16.41 45.42 -21.07
CA CYS A 925 16.58 46.86 -21.13
C CYS A 925 17.62 47.40 -20.14
N VAL A 926 18.05 46.62 -19.14
CA VAL A 926 19.03 47.03 -18.11
C VAL A 926 20.45 46.49 -18.46
N SER A 927 20.56 45.51 -19.34
CA SER A 927 21.82 45.05 -19.92
C SER A 927 22.07 45.72 -21.32
#